data_accf9dc4f0bcfeab9f96365313b3d186
#
_entry.id   accf9dc4f0bcfeab9f96365313b3d186
#
_cell.length_a   1.000
_cell.length_b   1.000
_cell.length_c   1.000
_cell.angle_alpha   90.00
_cell.angle_beta   90.00
_cell.angle_gamma   90.00
#
_symmetry.space_group_name_H-M   'P 1'
#
loop_
_entity.id
_entity.type
_entity.pdbx_description
1 polymer ?
#
loop_
_entity_poly.entity_id
_entity_poly.type
_entity_poly.pdbx_seq_one_letter_code
_entity_poly.pdbx_strand_id
1 'polypeptide(L)'
;MKKKKINFRLIILSIITLLLVISNIYFIYSLISLSGIETLIRILVIIILILLVICFSIRYLRSCLLKKKSFIAYSIFLIIYSIIFLIIGIVIRNTLNTLDNLTSEKTTYSVSLVSLNNNTNIETVGMISNASGVETELMNQMINEKNIKNVKKYDNYISLINELNDGLDAIFLPSDYKLRLQNIDGINIDLTNDTKIIETKTKDVKNETTNKTLTEPFTVLLMGVDSEQEDIKGASFNGDALMLITFNPKTLSTTILSIPRDSYVPIACFPNQRRNKITHAAWYGEECMQSTIENLLDIKIDYYVKVNFKGVVKLVDTLGGIEMDVPYSFCEQNSNREWGNNTIYVEEGLQILNGEQALAYSRNRHAWPQYCPKKYTNYISNDFIRGQHQQEVLKAILNKLKTINDFSTVQSLLNTISNNLETNMTVNEILSLYNIGKDILTKSTGNVDELISMQRLYLSGIDAYIYEPSSKLNLYDYVLYEESVAEVSNAIKENLGIKAKEDIKTFKFDSTEEYEEKIIGKGSYSKLPDYKVIPDFIGDSKYQAGITASKLGIKVNYVYDSNVDGIVGTVVKQSHNPGTLVSKVPVLTLTIKEAKKETIIDNSNKEDKTEDKKDDKKDNNTKNDTKENDKNTTVEEE
;
A
#
# COMPACT_ATOMS: atom_id res chain seq x y z
N MET A 1 66.86 -0.51 46.85
CA MET A 1 65.97 -0.80 45.67
C MET A 1 66.20 0.27 44.62
N LYS A 2 66.82 -0.01 43.49
CA LYS A 2 66.96 0.91 42.37
C LYS A 2 65.61 1.08 41.68
N LYS A 3 64.99 2.26 41.75
CA LYS A 3 63.79 2.63 40.98
C LYS A 3 64.11 2.40 39.47
N LYS A 4 63.55 1.37 38.84
CA LYS A 4 63.61 1.19 37.39
C LYS A 4 63.04 2.43 36.71
N LYS A 5 63.87 3.28 36.07
CA LYS A 5 63.38 4.38 35.24
C LYS A 5 62.50 3.79 34.14
N ILE A 6 61.23 4.04 34.17
CA ILE A 6 60.29 3.64 33.13
C ILE A 6 60.71 4.28 31.82
N ASN A 7 61.01 3.45 30.81
CA ASN A 7 61.46 3.96 29.52
C ASN A 7 60.24 4.55 28.79
N PHE A 8 60.13 5.88 28.78
CA PHE A 8 59.00 6.63 28.18
C PHE A 8 58.70 6.21 26.71
N ARG A 9 59.76 5.84 25.94
CA ARG A 9 59.58 5.32 24.56
C ARG A 9 58.82 4.00 24.54
N LEU A 10 59.03 3.13 25.50
CA LEU A 10 58.28 1.86 25.59
C LEU A 10 56.80 2.06 25.94
N ILE A 11 56.49 3.07 26.75
CA ILE A 11 55.13 3.42 27.03
C ILE A 11 54.40 3.92 25.75
N ILE A 12 55.06 4.85 25.04
CA ILE A 12 54.53 5.36 23.74
C ILE A 12 54.38 4.22 22.74
N LEU A 13 55.34 3.33 22.62
CA LEU A 13 55.28 2.14 21.76
C LEU A 13 54.03 1.30 22.09
N SER A 14 53.82 0.97 23.36
CA SER A 14 52.68 0.14 23.80
C SER A 14 51.36 0.79 23.50
N ILE A 15 51.20 2.06 23.78
CA ILE A 15 49.95 2.81 23.54
C ILE A 15 49.62 2.86 22.05
N ILE A 16 50.60 3.22 21.20
CA ILE A 16 50.35 3.36 19.76
C ILE A 16 50.13 1.99 19.09
N THR A 17 50.87 0.95 19.53
CA THR A 17 50.65 -0.42 19.02
C THR A 17 49.27 -0.91 19.42
N LEU A 18 48.82 -0.64 20.65
CA LEU A 18 47.47 -0.96 21.10
C LEU A 18 46.40 -0.24 20.27
N LEU A 19 46.58 1.08 20.03
CA LEU A 19 45.69 1.87 19.19
C LEU A 19 45.63 1.30 17.77
N LEU A 20 46.76 0.95 17.16
CA LEU A 20 46.85 0.33 15.84
C LEU A 20 46.08 -0.98 15.78
N VAL A 21 46.24 -1.85 16.76
CA VAL A 21 45.55 -3.14 16.82
C VAL A 21 44.05 -2.94 17.00
N ILE A 22 43.62 -2.11 17.94
CA ILE A 22 42.19 -1.86 18.20
C ILE A 22 41.51 -1.26 16.97
N SER A 23 42.10 -0.25 16.32
CA SER A 23 41.52 0.38 15.13
C SER A 23 41.35 -0.59 13.97
N ASN A 24 42.34 -1.47 13.74
CA ASN A 24 42.25 -2.48 12.69
C ASN A 24 41.27 -3.60 13.02
N ILE A 25 41.19 -4.07 14.28
CA ILE A 25 40.19 -5.05 14.71
C ILE A 25 38.80 -4.48 14.50
N TYR A 26 38.56 -3.24 14.90
CA TYR A 26 37.26 -2.59 14.72
C TYR A 26 36.91 -2.45 13.23
N PHE A 27 37.86 -2.04 12.40
CA PHE A 27 37.67 -1.94 10.96
C PHE A 27 37.38 -3.31 10.32
N ILE A 28 38.15 -4.36 10.68
CA ILE A 28 37.94 -5.73 10.20
C ILE A 28 36.53 -6.23 10.62
N TYR A 29 36.13 -5.99 11.86
CA TYR A 29 34.80 -6.32 12.34
C TYR A 29 33.70 -5.63 11.49
N SER A 30 33.87 -4.34 11.20
CA SER A 30 32.95 -3.58 10.33
C SER A 30 32.94 -4.11 8.90
N LEU A 31 34.10 -4.52 8.37
CA LEU A 31 34.24 -5.08 7.02
C LEU A 31 33.61 -6.48 6.89
N ILE A 32 33.69 -7.30 7.94
CA ILE A 32 33.05 -8.63 7.96
C ILE A 32 31.52 -8.48 7.90
N SER A 33 30.97 -7.45 8.53
CA SER A 33 29.54 -7.14 8.51
C SER A 33 29.01 -6.67 7.16
N LEU A 34 29.91 -6.26 6.22
CA LEU A 34 29.56 -5.84 4.85
C LEU A 34 29.39 -7.06 3.94
N SER A 35 28.18 -7.60 3.85
CA SER A 35 27.87 -8.77 3.03
C SER A 35 27.79 -8.47 1.51
N GLY A 36 27.65 -7.22 1.11
CA GLY A 36 27.64 -6.80 -0.30
C GLY A 36 28.99 -6.88 -1.03
N ILE A 37 30.09 -7.19 -0.32
CA ILE A 37 31.40 -7.42 -0.92
C ILE A 37 31.63 -8.93 -1.06
N GLU A 38 32.10 -9.36 -2.24
CA GLU A 38 32.42 -10.75 -2.50
C GLU A 38 33.34 -11.32 -1.40
N THR A 39 32.98 -12.50 -0.87
CA THR A 39 33.66 -13.11 0.29
C THR A 39 35.16 -13.28 0.08
N LEU A 40 35.55 -13.62 -1.15
CA LEU A 40 36.97 -13.83 -1.49
C LEU A 40 37.76 -12.52 -1.41
N ILE A 41 37.20 -11.41 -1.93
CA ILE A 41 37.81 -10.07 -1.87
C ILE A 41 37.93 -9.64 -0.41
N ARG A 42 36.87 -9.84 0.39
CA ARG A 42 36.85 -9.52 1.82
C ARG A 42 37.94 -10.21 2.60
N ILE A 43 38.10 -11.53 2.40
CA ILE A 43 39.14 -12.33 3.02
C ILE A 43 40.53 -11.83 2.60
N LEU A 44 40.73 -11.54 1.32
CA LEU A 44 42.03 -11.06 0.80
C LEU A 44 42.40 -9.71 1.42
N VAL A 45 41.45 -8.77 1.53
CA VAL A 45 41.67 -7.47 2.19
C VAL A 45 42.02 -7.65 3.66
N ILE A 46 41.32 -8.52 4.39
CA ILE A 46 41.61 -8.81 5.80
C ILE A 46 43.03 -9.38 5.97
N ILE A 47 43.43 -10.32 5.12
CA ILE A 47 44.80 -10.89 5.16
C ILE A 47 45.84 -9.80 4.94
N ILE A 48 45.65 -8.92 3.93
CA ILE A 48 46.56 -7.83 3.64
C ILE A 48 46.68 -6.88 4.84
N LEU A 49 45.55 -6.52 5.47
CA LEU A 49 45.52 -5.66 6.65
C LEU A 49 46.30 -6.27 7.83
N ILE A 50 46.08 -7.55 8.11
CA ILE A 50 46.79 -8.26 9.19
C ILE A 50 48.30 -8.24 8.92
N LEU A 51 48.73 -8.52 7.69
CA LEU A 51 50.12 -8.47 7.31
C LEU A 51 50.73 -7.06 7.45
N LEU A 52 49.97 -6.01 7.07
CA LEU A 52 50.40 -4.62 7.24
C LEU A 52 50.55 -4.25 8.73
N VAL A 53 49.60 -4.65 9.58
CA VAL A 53 49.68 -4.38 11.04
C VAL A 53 50.90 -5.05 11.65
N ILE A 54 51.17 -6.30 11.26
CA ILE A 54 52.38 -7.04 11.72
C ILE A 54 53.66 -6.34 11.23
N CYS A 55 53.74 -5.99 9.95
CA CYS A 55 54.89 -5.31 9.37
C CYS A 55 55.16 -3.95 10.06
N PHE A 56 54.10 -3.13 10.25
CA PHE A 56 54.19 -1.87 10.92
C PHE A 56 54.60 -1.99 12.38
N SER A 57 54.07 -2.97 13.12
CA SER A 57 54.42 -3.22 14.50
C SER A 57 55.87 -3.64 14.65
N ILE A 58 56.41 -4.52 13.78
CA ILE A 58 57.79 -4.95 13.81
C ILE A 58 58.74 -3.75 13.49
N ARG A 59 58.43 -2.96 12.45
CA ARG A 59 59.21 -1.77 12.10
C ARG A 59 59.21 -0.74 13.21
N TYR A 60 58.09 -0.52 13.85
CA TYR A 60 57.95 0.41 14.96
C TYR A 60 58.74 -0.04 16.19
N LEU A 61 58.67 -1.33 16.54
CA LEU A 61 59.47 -1.93 17.60
C LEU A 61 61.00 -1.77 17.32
N ARG A 62 61.45 -2.08 16.10
CA ARG A 62 62.86 -1.89 15.70
C ARG A 62 63.29 -0.42 15.79
N SER A 63 62.45 0.52 15.39
CA SER A 63 62.74 1.96 15.49
C SER A 63 62.85 2.41 16.96
N CYS A 64 62.03 1.86 17.86
CA CYS A 64 62.09 2.13 19.29
C CYS A 64 63.36 1.53 19.93
N LEU A 65 63.66 0.26 19.70
CA LEU A 65 64.79 -0.46 20.29
C LEU A 65 66.14 0.10 19.82
N LEU A 66 66.25 0.47 18.53
CA LEU A 66 67.47 1.04 17.95
C LEU A 66 67.59 2.58 18.21
N LYS A 67 66.68 3.17 19.00
CA LYS A 67 66.65 4.58 19.37
C LYS A 67 66.73 5.53 18.17
N LYS A 68 66.20 5.16 17.00
CA LYS A 68 66.25 5.96 15.77
C LYS A 68 65.53 7.31 15.90
N LYS A 69 66.03 8.35 15.23
CA LYS A 69 65.37 9.68 15.16
C LYS A 69 63.99 9.58 14.49
N SER A 70 63.80 8.64 13.57
CA SER A 70 62.52 8.37 12.87
C SER A 70 61.40 7.81 13.76
N PHE A 71 61.66 7.48 15.04
CA PHE A 71 60.67 6.96 15.95
C PHE A 71 59.44 7.89 16.11
N ILE A 72 59.68 9.21 16.26
CA ILE A 72 58.58 10.19 16.41
C ILE A 72 57.76 10.31 15.13
N ALA A 73 58.41 10.44 13.95
CA ALA A 73 57.72 10.50 12.66
C ALA A 73 56.87 9.24 12.42
N TYR A 74 57.41 8.07 12.78
CA TYR A 74 56.70 6.80 12.67
C TYR A 74 55.50 6.70 13.64
N SER A 75 55.64 7.24 14.85
CA SER A 75 54.54 7.35 15.81
C SER A 75 53.41 8.20 15.27
N ILE A 76 53.71 9.36 14.70
CA ILE A 76 52.70 10.26 14.09
C ILE A 76 52.01 9.54 12.93
N PHE A 77 52.77 8.90 12.04
CA PHE A 77 52.21 8.14 10.93
C PHE A 77 51.24 7.06 11.41
N LEU A 78 51.59 6.25 12.42
CA LEU A 78 50.75 5.18 12.93
C LEU A 78 49.48 5.71 13.65
N ILE A 79 49.57 6.85 14.31
CA ILE A 79 48.42 7.53 14.90
C ILE A 79 47.43 7.93 13.80
N ILE A 80 47.92 8.63 12.76
CA ILE A 80 47.09 9.08 11.63
C ILE A 80 46.45 7.87 10.94
N TYR A 81 47.23 6.82 10.65
CA TYR A 81 46.75 5.58 10.08
C TYR A 81 45.63 4.98 10.91
N SER A 82 45.85 4.84 12.23
CA SER A 82 44.87 4.26 13.15
C SER A 82 43.56 5.08 13.22
N ILE A 83 43.69 6.42 13.22
CA ILE A 83 42.51 7.30 13.21
C ILE A 83 41.72 7.15 11.91
N ILE A 84 42.36 7.07 10.76
CA ILE A 84 41.72 6.89 9.45
C ILE A 84 40.91 5.58 9.44
N PHE A 85 41.55 4.46 9.83
CA PHE A 85 40.87 3.16 9.84
C PHE A 85 39.75 3.09 10.86
N LEU A 86 39.90 3.75 12.01
CA LEU A 86 38.83 3.86 13.00
C LEU A 86 37.62 4.64 12.45
N ILE A 87 37.88 5.80 11.82
CA ILE A 87 36.82 6.62 11.21
C ILE A 87 36.08 5.83 10.12
N ILE A 88 36.83 5.17 9.21
CA ILE A 88 36.21 4.35 8.15
C ILE A 88 35.35 3.24 8.77
N GLY A 89 35.86 2.54 9.80
CA GLY A 89 35.09 1.51 10.51
C GLY A 89 33.80 2.05 11.15
N ILE A 90 33.85 3.25 11.76
CA ILE A 90 32.69 3.92 12.33
C ILE A 90 31.67 4.28 11.25
N VAL A 91 32.13 4.83 10.13
CA VAL A 91 31.26 5.19 8.99
C VAL A 91 30.55 3.96 8.45
N ILE A 92 31.29 2.86 8.20
CA ILE A 92 30.70 1.58 7.74
C ILE A 92 29.63 1.13 8.73
N ARG A 93 29.94 1.13 10.02
CA ARG A 93 28.99 0.65 11.04
C ARG A 93 27.74 1.50 11.14
N ASN A 94 27.90 2.82 11.10
CA ASN A 94 26.77 3.74 11.09
C ASN A 94 25.87 3.51 9.86
N THR A 95 26.48 3.33 8.68
CA THR A 95 25.72 3.04 7.45
C THR A 95 24.95 1.72 7.57
N LEU A 96 25.58 0.66 8.11
CA LEU A 96 24.89 -0.62 8.32
C LEU A 96 23.75 -0.49 9.34
N ASN A 97 23.96 0.19 10.45
CA ASN A 97 22.90 0.42 11.44
C ASN A 97 21.73 1.23 10.83
N THR A 98 22.01 2.18 9.96
CA THR A 98 20.98 2.93 9.24
C THR A 98 20.20 2.03 8.29
N LEU A 99 20.88 1.14 7.55
CA LEU A 99 20.24 0.14 6.70
C LEU A 99 19.41 -0.88 7.53
N ASP A 100 19.92 -1.33 8.68
CA ASP A 100 19.18 -2.20 9.60
C ASP A 100 17.88 -1.52 10.10
N ASN A 101 17.89 -0.20 10.26
CA ASN A 101 16.68 0.55 10.64
C ASN A 101 15.65 0.65 9.51
N LEU A 102 16.06 0.56 8.23
CA LEU A 102 15.15 0.50 7.08
C LEU A 102 14.47 -0.86 6.98
N THR A 103 15.17 -1.92 7.39
CA THR A 103 14.67 -3.28 7.30
C THR A 103 13.74 -3.55 8.48
N SER A 104 12.51 -3.88 8.18
CA SER A 104 11.57 -4.32 9.22
C SER A 104 11.82 -5.79 9.53
N GLU A 105 12.84 -6.08 10.37
CA GLU A 105 12.99 -7.43 10.92
C GLU A 105 11.81 -7.83 11.79
N LYS A 106 11.01 -6.86 12.21
CA LYS A 106 9.87 -7.03 13.08
C LYS A 106 8.72 -6.12 12.67
N THR A 107 7.53 -6.65 12.60
CA THR A 107 6.29 -5.88 12.53
C THR A 107 5.76 -5.67 13.94
N THR A 108 5.49 -4.42 14.32
CA THR A 108 4.88 -4.08 15.60
C THR A 108 3.36 -4.04 15.46
N TYR A 109 2.70 -5.05 16.02
CA TYR A 109 1.25 -5.07 16.15
C TYR A 109 0.83 -4.27 17.38
N SER A 110 -0.17 -3.40 17.23
CA SER A 110 -0.63 -2.54 18.31
C SER A 110 -2.15 -2.41 18.29
N VAL A 111 -2.79 -2.77 19.39
CA VAL A 111 -4.25 -2.75 19.55
C VAL A 111 -4.61 -1.93 20.78
N SER A 112 -5.57 -1.02 20.62
CA SER A 112 -6.14 -0.20 21.69
C SER A 112 -7.57 -0.61 22.00
N LEU A 113 -7.90 -0.69 23.27
CA LEU A 113 -9.27 -0.73 23.76
C LEU A 113 -9.78 0.72 23.89
N VAL A 114 -10.82 1.04 23.14
CA VAL A 114 -11.35 2.39 22.95
C VAL A 114 -12.80 2.44 23.39
N SER A 115 -13.19 3.49 24.12
CA SER A 115 -14.59 3.74 24.52
C SER A 115 -14.99 5.18 24.24
N LEU A 116 -16.28 5.49 24.32
CA LEU A 116 -16.76 6.87 24.38
C LEU A 116 -16.24 7.56 25.66
N ASN A 117 -16.04 8.88 25.57
CA ASN A 117 -15.48 9.68 26.68
C ASN A 117 -16.28 9.60 27.97
N ASN A 118 -17.60 9.46 27.87
CA ASN A 118 -18.54 9.40 29.00
C ASN A 118 -18.73 8.00 29.58
N ASN A 119 -18.17 6.95 28.97
CA ASN A 119 -18.33 5.59 29.45
C ASN A 119 -17.31 5.24 30.53
N THR A 120 -17.78 4.72 31.67
CA THR A 120 -16.94 4.36 32.84
C THR A 120 -16.95 2.87 33.19
N ASN A 121 -17.92 2.11 32.66
CA ASN A 121 -18.05 0.67 32.92
C ASN A 121 -17.96 -0.12 31.61
N ILE A 122 -17.17 -1.21 31.60
CA ILE A 122 -16.93 -2.03 30.41
C ILE A 122 -17.34 -3.46 30.72
N GLU A 123 -18.50 -3.85 30.20
CA GLU A 123 -19.03 -5.21 30.31
C GLU A 123 -19.11 -5.91 28.94
N THR A 124 -19.37 -5.12 27.90
CA THR A 124 -19.55 -5.62 26.53
C THR A 124 -18.58 -4.93 25.57
N VAL A 125 -17.73 -5.70 24.92
CA VAL A 125 -16.77 -5.17 23.94
C VAL A 125 -16.99 -5.72 22.55
N GLY A 126 -16.63 -4.92 21.55
CA GLY A 126 -16.58 -5.32 20.16
C GLY A 126 -15.16 -5.58 19.66
N MET A 127 -14.99 -6.56 18.80
CA MET A 127 -13.72 -6.85 18.11
C MET A 127 -13.95 -7.26 16.66
N ILE A 128 -12.92 -7.11 15.83
CA ILE A 128 -12.95 -7.58 14.44
C ILE A 128 -12.79 -9.11 14.40
N SER A 129 -13.61 -9.79 13.59
CA SER A 129 -13.56 -11.25 13.42
C SER A 129 -12.36 -11.74 12.61
N ASN A 130 -11.83 -10.90 11.74
CA ASN A 130 -10.74 -11.15 10.79
C ASN A 130 -9.42 -10.46 11.15
N ALA A 131 -9.24 -10.09 12.42
CA ALA A 131 -7.95 -9.61 12.91
C ALA A 131 -6.87 -10.68 12.77
N SER A 132 -5.61 -10.26 12.61
CA SER A 132 -4.47 -11.17 12.60
C SER A 132 -4.42 -12.02 13.87
N GLY A 133 -3.75 -13.16 13.81
CA GLY A 133 -3.58 -14.02 14.99
C GLY A 133 -2.92 -13.28 16.16
N VAL A 134 -1.98 -12.36 15.86
CA VAL A 134 -1.26 -11.54 16.86
C VAL A 134 -2.19 -10.51 17.49
N GLU A 135 -2.96 -9.77 16.70
CA GLU A 135 -3.93 -8.81 17.22
C GLU A 135 -5.00 -9.50 18.04
N THR A 136 -5.49 -10.65 17.57
CA THR A 136 -6.46 -11.48 18.32
C THR A 136 -5.89 -11.91 19.68
N GLU A 137 -4.60 -12.27 19.75
CA GLU A 137 -3.93 -12.59 21.01
C GLU A 137 -3.89 -11.39 21.95
N LEU A 138 -3.51 -10.20 21.45
CA LEU A 138 -3.47 -8.95 22.24
C LEU A 138 -4.86 -8.56 22.77
N MET A 139 -5.91 -8.68 21.93
CA MET A 139 -7.29 -8.43 22.34
C MET A 139 -7.72 -9.40 23.45
N ASN A 140 -7.47 -10.71 23.27
CA ASN A 140 -7.81 -11.72 24.27
C ASN A 140 -7.06 -11.52 25.60
N GLN A 141 -5.81 -11.06 25.56
CA GLN A 141 -5.08 -10.69 26.79
C GLN A 141 -5.80 -9.58 27.54
N MET A 142 -6.21 -8.49 26.87
CA MET A 142 -6.94 -7.39 27.50
C MET A 142 -8.32 -7.83 28.01
N ILE A 143 -9.03 -8.68 27.26
CA ILE A 143 -10.32 -9.26 27.68
C ILE A 143 -10.17 -10.04 28.99
N ASN A 144 -9.16 -10.90 29.10
CA ASN A 144 -8.89 -11.71 30.29
C ASN A 144 -8.46 -10.85 31.48
N GLU A 145 -7.55 -9.90 31.30
CA GLU A 145 -7.04 -9.03 32.37
C GLU A 145 -8.13 -8.13 32.97
N LYS A 146 -9.07 -7.68 32.13
CA LYS A 146 -10.21 -6.84 32.57
C LYS A 146 -11.44 -7.62 32.95
N ASN A 147 -11.41 -8.97 32.87
CA ASN A 147 -12.55 -9.86 33.15
C ASN A 147 -13.82 -9.49 32.34
N ILE A 148 -13.66 -9.12 31.07
CA ILE A 148 -14.75 -8.75 30.19
C ILE A 148 -15.58 -9.99 29.86
N LYS A 149 -16.89 -9.93 30.08
CA LYS A 149 -17.77 -11.10 29.98
C LYS A 149 -18.38 -11.27 28.60
N ASN A 150 -18.68 -10.16 27.94
CA ASN A 150 -19.41 -10.18 26.67
C ASN A 150 -18.53 -9.65 25.54
N VAL A 151 -18.31 -10.47 24.52
CA VAL A 151 -17.53 -10.09 23.34
C VAL A 151 -18.37 -10.30 22.09
N LYS A 152 -18.59 -9.23 21.33
CA LYS A 152 -19.26 -9.30 20.03
C LYS A 152 -18.23 -9.17 18.90
N LYS A 153 -18.42 -9.94 17.82
CA LYS A 153 -17.53 -9.95 16.66
C LYS A 153 -18.17 -9.24 15.48
N TYR A 154 -17.39 -8.47 14.75
CA TYR A 154 -17.80 -7.68 13.58
C TYR A 154 -16.87 -7.96 12.41
N ASP A 155 -17.39 -7.90 11.19
CA ASP A 155 -16.62 -8.24 9.99
C ASP A 155 -15.85 -7.05 9.40
N ASN A 156 -16.15 -5.83 9.86
CA ASN A 156 -15.46 -4.62 9.42
C ASN A 156 -15.48 -3.51 10.48
N TYR A 157 -14.52 -2.58 10.36
CA TYR A 157 -14.36 -1.48 11.31
C TYR A 157 -15.53 -0.50 11.32
N ILE A 158 -16.20 -0.25 10.18
CA ILE A 158 -17.32 0.69 10.12
C ILE A 158 -18.48 0.20 10.99
N SER A 159 -18.87 -1.06 10.82
CA SER A 159 -19.90 -1.69 11.66
C SER A 159 -19.51 -1.70 13.14
N LEU A 160 -18.26 -2.06 13.44
CA LEU A 160 -17.74 -2.10 14.80
C LEU A 160 -17.81 -0.73 15.49
N ILE A 161 -17.36 0.32 14.79
CA ILE A 161 -17.31 1.69 15.34
C ILE A 161 -18.73 2.22 15.57
N ASN A 162 -19.62 2.05 14.60
CA ASN A 162 -21.00 2.57 14.72
C ASN A 162 -21.76 1.93 15.87
N GLU A 163 -21.50 0.66 16.19
CA GLU A 163 -22.11 -0.04 17.34
C GLU A 163 -21.63 0.49 18.72
N LEU A 164 -20.59 1.32 18.75
CA LEU A 164 -20.16 2.00 19.98
C LEU A 164 -21.23 2.97 20.50
N ASN A 165 -22.10 3.49 19.64
CA ASN A 165 -23.26 4.29 20.01
C ASN A 165 -24.49 3.45 20.36
N ASP A 166 -24.57 2.19 19.89
CA ASP A 166 -25.79 1.38 19.89
C ASP A 166 -25.75 0.17 20.85
N GLY A 167 -24.75 0.08 21.77
CA GLY A 167 -24.76 -0.95 22.79
C GLY A 167 -23.44 -1.69 23.04
N LEU A 168 -22.31 -1.13 22.60
CA LEU A 168 -20.99 -1.56 23.04
C LEU A 168 -20.41 -0.55 24.02
N ASP A 169 -19.79 -1.04 25.08
CA ASP A 169 -19.13 -0.19 26.07
C ASP A 169 -17.75 0.24 25.60
N ALA A 170 -17.04 -0.63 24.85
CA ALA A 170 -15.76 -0.37 24.24
C ALA A 170 -15.53 -1.26 23.01
N ILE A 171 -14.54 -0.89 22.20
CA ILE A 171 -14.16 -1.63 20.99
C ILE A 171 -12.65 -1.73 20.87
N PHE A 172 -12.17 -2.77 20.20
CA PHE A 172 -10.77 -2.91 19.87
C PHE A 172 -10.47 -2.31 18.50
N LEU A 173 -9.54 -1.37 18.44
CA LEU A 173 -9.10 -0.68 17.22
C LEU A 173 -7.56 -0.68 17.13
N PRO A 174 -6.99 -0.50 15.93
CA PRO A 174 -5.58 -0.17 15.77
C PRO A 174 -5.23 1.07 16.61
N SER A 175 -4.03 1.14 17.16
CA SER A 175 -3.68 2.21 18.13
C SER A 175 -3.72 3.62 17.52
N ASP A 176 -3.56 3.74 16.24
CA ASP A 176 -3.62 5.00 15.49
C ASP A 176 -4.97 5.22 14.76
N TYR A 177 -6.03 4.57 15.25
CA TYR A 177 -7.38 4.61 14.70
C TYR A 177 -7.91 6.03 14.42
N LYS A 178 -7.54 7.02 15.25
CA LYS A 178 -7.97 8.42 15.05
C LYS A 178 -7.48 9.00 13.73
N LEU A 179 -6.25 8.65 13.32
CA LEU A 179 -5.70 9.10 12.04
C LEU A 179 -6.27 8.33 10.83
N ARG A 180 -6.52 7.04 11.02
CA ARG A 180 -6.87 6.14 9.91
C ARG A 180 -8.34 6.05 9.62
N LEU A 181 -9.16 6.04 10.65
CA LEU A 181 -10.58 5.72 10.55
C LEU A 181 -11.48 6.95 10.65
N GLN A 182 -10.93 8.13 11.03
CA GLN A 182 -11.70 9.36 11.27
C GLN A 182 -12.51 9.82 10.05
N ASN A 183 -11.96 9.72 8.85
CA ASN A 183 -12.54 10.31 7.62
C ASN A 183 -13.12 9.23 6.68
N ILE A 184 -13.54 8.10 7.23
CA ILE A 184 -14.13 7.03 6.42
C ILE A 184 -15.63 7.28 6.30
N ASP A 185 -16.13 7.26 5.05
CA ASP A 185 -17.54 7.38 4.77
C ASP A 185 -18.35 6.30 5.52
N GLY A 186 -19.39 6.73 6.23
CA GLY A 186 -20.26 5.84 6.98
C GLY A 186 -19.90 5.65 8.46
N ILE A 187 -18.85 6.30 8.97
CA ILE A 187 -18.59 6.40 10.41
C ILE A 187 -19.35 7.62 10.96
N ASN A 188 -20.19 7.38 11.96
CA ASN A 188 -21.09 8.38 12.55
C ASN A 188 -20.60 8.90 13.91
N ILE A 189 -19.33 8.71 14.24
CA ILE A 189 -18.70 9.11 15.52
C ILE A 189 -17.48 9.95 15.20
N ASP A 190 -17.30 11.06 15.89
CA ASP A 190 -16.04 11.78 15.89
C ASP A 190 -15.01 11.04 16.76
N LEU A 191 -14.23 10.17 16.11
CA LEU A 191 -13.24 9.33 16.78
C LEU A 191 -12.17 10.15 17.51
N THR A 192 -11.92 11.40 17.08
CA THR A 192 -10.94 12.27 17.70
C THR A 192 -11.46 12.87 18.99
N ASN A 193 -12.69 13.42 18.97
CA ASN A 193 -13.25 14.20 20.06
C ASN A 193 -14.12 13.39 21.01
N ASP A 194 -14.81 12.34 20.51
CA ASP A 194 -15.80 11.60 21.30
C ASP A 194 -15.23 10.34 21.95
N THR A 195 -14.01 9.91 21.60
CA THR A 195 -13.43 8.65 22.11
C THR A 195 -12.16 8.84 22.92
N LYS A 196 -11.94 7.91 23.84
CA LYS A 196 -10.70 7.78 24.65
C LYS A 196 -10.12 6.38 24.57
N ILE A 197 -8.81 6.30 24.60
CA ILE A 197 -8.09 5.03 24.75
C ILE A 197 -8.07 4.65 26.24
N ILE A 198 -8.50 3.42 26.53
CA ILE A 198 -8.48 2.86 27.88
C ILE A 198 -7.15 2.16 28.13
N GLU A 199 -6.69 1.38 27.16
CA GLU A 199 -5.45 0.62 27.22
C GLU A 199 -4.96 0.33 25.81
N THR A 200 -3.63 0.28 25.66
CA THR A 200 -2.96 -0.15 24.41
C THR A 200 -1.99 -1.27 24.71
N LYS A 201 -2.01 -2.34 23.91
CA LYS A 201 -1.00 -3.39 23.95
C LYS A 201 -0.30 -3.50 22.61
N THR A 202 1.00 -3.80 22.70
CA THR A 202 1.87 -3.97 21.52
C THR A 202 2.61 -5.29 21.57
N LYS A 203 2.91 -5.87 20.40
CA LYS A 203 3.74 -7.06 20.26
C LYS A 203 4.57 -6.99 18.99
N ASP A 204 5.88 -7.19 19.13
CA ASP A 204 6.79 -7.31 18.00
C ASP A 204 6.81 -8.76 17.50
N VAL A 205 6.63 -8.93 16.20
CA VAL A 205 6.74 -10.22 15.51
C VAL A 205 7.84 -10.14 14.48
N LYS A 206 8.76 -11.10 14.48
CA LYS A 206 9.79 -11.17 13.43
C LYS A 206 9.17 -11.48 12.09
N ASN A 207 9.54 -10.71 11.09
CA ASN A 207 9.13 -10.96 9.71
C ASN A 207 9.93 -12.12 9.13
N GLU A 208 9.28 -12.95 8.32
CA GLU A 208 10.00 -13.95 7.51
C GLU A 208 10.79 -13.21 6.43
N THR A 209 12.10 -13.42 6.43
CA THR A 209 12.97 -12.86 5.39
C THR A 209 12.98 -13.78 4.18
N THR A 210 12.74 -13.22 3.00
CA THR A 210 12.93 -13.95 1.75
C THR A 210 14.43 -14.06 1.47
N ASN A 211 14.92 -15.27 1.19
CA ASN A 211 16.32 -15.50 0.78
C ASN A 211 16.45 -15.50 -0.75
N LYS A 212 15.73 -14.63 -1.45
CA LYS A 212 15.75 -14.57 -2.91
C LYS A 212 17.02 -13.87 -3.39
N THR A 213 17.68 -14.46 -4.37
CA THR A 213 18.84 -13.83 -5.01
C THR A 213 18.33 -12.80 -6.01
N LEU A 214 18.73 -11.51 -5.89
CA LEU A 214 18.30 -10.43 -6.78
C LEU A 214 18.84 -10.53 -8.23
N THR A 215 19.51 -11.63 -8.57
CA THR A 215 19.86 -12.01 -9.95
C THR A 215 18.67 -12.60 -10.74
N GLU A 216 17.59 -12.99 -10.03
CA GLU A 216 16.34 -13.48 -10.61
C GLU A 216 15.28 -12.35 -10.64
N PRO A 217 14.28 -12.46 -11.53
CA PRO A 217 13.18 -11.49 -11.56
C PRO A 217 12.44 -11.43 -10.22
N PHE A 218 12.05 -10.23 -9.81
CA PHE A 218 11.36 -10.00 -8.54
C PHE A 218 10.30 -8.91 -8.64
N THR A 219 9.41 -8.87 -7.66
CA THR A 219 8.31 -7.92 -7.52
C THR A 219 8.44 -7.12 -6.24
N VAL A 220 8.13 -5.83 -6.34
CA VAL A 220 8.11 -4.89 -5.21
C VAL A 220 6.75 -4.18 -5.18
N LEU A 221 6.05 -4.26 -4.07
CA LEU A 221 4.85 -3.46 -3.81
C LEU A 221 5.25 -2.17 -3.09
N LEU A 222 5.17 -1.04 -3.80
CA LEU A 222 5.36 0.28 -3.22
C LEU A 222 4.02 0.80 -2.69
N MET A 223 3.99 1.17 -1.41
CA MET A 223 2.81 1.67 -0.71
C MET A 223 3.08 3.07 -0.17
N GLY A 224 2.38 4.05 -0.70
CA GLY A 224 2.34 5.40 -0.16
C GLY A 224 1.37 5.44 1.01
N VAL A 225 1.90 5.72 2.20
CA VAL A 225 1.14 5.75 3.45
C VAL A 225 0.80 7.19 3.80
N ASP A 226 -0.48 7.46 3.96
CA ASP A 226 -0.95 8.74 4.45
C ASP A 226 -0.83 8.78 5.99
N SER A 227 0.38 9.01 6.48
CA SER A 227 0.68 9.13 7.90
C SER A 227 1.40 10.44 8.19
N GLU A 228 0.89 11.20 9.16
CA GLU A 228 1.57 12.38 9.71
C GLU A 228 2.66 12.00 10.73
N GLN A 229 2.68 10.75 11.18
CA GLN A 229 3.68 10.26 12.12
C GLN A 229 5.04 10.10 11.45
N GLU A 230 6.09 10.36 12.20
CA GLU A 230 7.47 10.14 11.74
C GLU A 230 7.83 8.65 11.69
N ASP A 231 7.18 7.83 12.53
CA ASP A 231 7.38 6.38 12.56
C ASP A 231 6.23 5.68 11.84
N ILE A 232 6.56 5.01 10.72
CA ILE A 232 5.60 4.25 9.89
C ILE A 232 5.60 2.75 10.20
N LYS A 233 6.33 2.34 11.22
CA LYS A 233 6.42 0.94 11.66
C LYS A 233 5.14 0.52 12.37
N GLY A 234 4.17 0.07 11.61
CA GLY A 234 2.90 -0.39 12.15
C GLY A 234 2.22 -1.34 11.18
N ALA A 235 1.50 -2.33 11.73
CA ALA A 235 0.89 -3.40 10.94
C ALA A 235 -0.24 -2.92 10.02
N SER A 236 -0.88 -1.79 10.31
CA SER A 236 -1.99 -1.27 9.51
C SER A 236 -1.75 0.17 9.06
N PHE A 237 -2.31 0.57 7.91
CA PHE A 237 -2.06 1.88 7.29
C PHE A 237 -3.19 2.24 6.31
N ASN A 238 -3.18 3.48 5.78
CA ASN A 238 -4.01 3.86 4.64
C ASN A 238 -3.21 3.68 3.35
N GLY A 239 -3.63 2.75 2.51
CA GLY A 239 -3.02 2.48 1.21
C GLY A 239 -3.51 3.44 0.13
N ASP A 240 -3.11 4.71 0.19
CA ASP A 240 -3.59 5.75 -0.74
C ASP A 240 -2.86 5.75 -2.09
N ALA A 241 -1.66 5.23 -2.13
CA ALA A 241 -0.89 5.02 -3.35
C ALA A 241 -0.36 3.59 -3.38
N LEU A 242 -0.80 2.81 -4.35
CA LEU A 242 -0.43 1.42 -4.52
C LEU A 242 0.23 1.25 -5.89
N MET A 243 1.49 0.86 -5.90
CA MET A 243 2.25 0.66 -7.13
C MET A 243 2.99 -0.67 -7.08
N LEU A 244 2.76 -1.53 -8.05
CA LEU A 244 3.47 -2.78 -8.18
C LEU A 244 4.55 -2.64 -9.26
N ILE A 245 5.78 -2.93 -8.88
CA ILE A 245 6.95 -2.84 -9.75
C ILE A 245 7.52 -4.24 -9.91
N THR A 246 7.75 -4.68 -11.14
CA THR A 246 8.54 -5.88 -11.39
C THR A 246 9.83 -5.51 -12.08
N PHE A 247 10.90 -6.19 -11.72
CA PHE A 247 12.19 -5.99 -12.37
C PHE A 247 12.80 -7.33 -12.76
N ASN A 248 13.23 -7.42 -14.01
CA ASN A 248 13.96 -8.58 -14.52
C ASN A 248 15.42 -8.17 -14.77
N PRO A 249 16.36 -8.55 -13.91
CA PRO A 249 17.77 -8.17 -14.04
C PRO A 249 18.46 -8.83 -15.24
N LYS A 250 17.89 -9.92 -15.80
CA LYS A 250 18.44 -10.62 -16.96
C LYS A 250 18.16 -9.89 -18.28
N THR A 251 16.98 -9.25 -18.37
CA THR A 251 16.53 -8.53 -19.57
C THR A 251 16.59 -7.01 -19.42
N LEU A 252 16.89 -6.52 -18.21
CA LEU A 252 16.82 -5.10 -17.83
C LEU A 252 15.46 -4.49 -18.18
N SER A 253 14.39 -5.22 -17.90
CA SER A 253 13.02 -4.79 -18.15
C SER A 253 12.24 -4.64 -16.83
N THR A 254 11.37 -3.64 -16.81
CA THR A 254 10.56 -3.27 -15.65
C THR A 254 9.13 -3.09 -16.07
N THR A 255 8.17 -3.62 -15.31
CA THR A 255 6.78 -3.19 -15.40
C THR A 255 6.41 -2.36 -14.18
N ILE A 256 5.63 -1.30 -14.37
CA ILE A 256 5.12 -0.45 -13.30
C ILE A 256 3.61 -0.38 -13.45
N LEU A 257 2.90 -0.91 -12.45
CA LEU A 257 1.45 -0.89 -12.38
C LEU A 257 1.00 0.03 -11.25
N SER A 258 0.20 1.05 -11.54
CA SER A 258 -0.56 1.79 -10.53
C SER A 258 -1.91 1.12 -10.32
N ILE A 259 -2.24 0.79 -9.07
CA ILE A 259 -3.50 0.16 -8.68
C ILE A 259 -4.41 1.24 -8.08
N PRO A 260 -5.58 1.52 -8.69
CA PRO A 260 -6.51 2.49 -8.15
C PRO A 260 -6.98 2.07 -6.74
N ARG A 261 -6.90 2.95 -5.77
CA ARG A 261 -7.21 2.65 -4.35
C ARG A 261 -8.67 2.24 -4.11
N ASP A 262 -9.57 2.74 -4.96
CA ASP A 262 -11.00 2.46 -4.89
C ASP A 262 -11.41 1.20 -5.69
N SER A 263 -10.44 0.40 -6.18
CA SER A 263 -10.70 -0.86 -6.89
C SER A 263 -11.51 -1.81 -6.01
N TYR A 264 -12.69 -2.22 -6.50
CA TYR A 264 -13.62 -3.11 -5.81
C TYR A 264 -13.25 -4.57 -6.07
N VAL A 265 -12.50 -5.16 -5.16
CA VAL A 265 -11.88 -6.48 -5.32
C VAL A 265 -12.16 -7.40 -4.13
N PRO A 266 -12.06 -8.73 -4.29
CA PRO A 266 -12.06 -9.65 -3.16
C PRO A 266 -10.89 -9.35 -2.22
N ILE A 267 -11.16 -9.05 -0.95
CA ILE A 267 -10.11 -8.79 0.05
C ILE A 267 -9.69 -10.11 0.69
N ALA A 268 -8.41 -10.44 0.58
CA ALA A 268 -7.89 -11.76 0.96
C ALA A 268 -8.16 -12.13 2.42
N CYS A 269 -8.06 -11.18 3.34
CA CYS A 269 -8.25 -11.39 4.77
C CYS A 269 -9.71 -11.22 5.25
N PHE A 270 -10.64 -10.85 4.36
CA PHE A 270 -12.04 -10.74 4.75
C PHE A 270 -12.75 -12.11 4.77
N PRO A 271 -13.72 -12.31 5.66
CA PRO A 271 -14.53 -13.52 5.65
C PRO A 271 -15.15 -13.75 4.27
N ASN A 272 -15.00 -14.98 3.75
CA ASN A 272 -15.42 -15.37 2.40
C ASN A 272 -14.84 -14.49 1.28
N GLN A 273 -13.72 -13.80 1.54
CA GLN A 273 -13.10 -12.85 0.60
C GLN A 273 -14.12 -11.82 0.09
N ARG A 274 -14.95 -11.29 0.98
CA ARG A 274 -15.93 -10.26 0.62
C ARG A 274 -15.25 -9.12 -0.11
N ARG A 275 -15.87 -8.66 -1.18
CA ARG A 275 -15.36 -7.54 -1.97
C ARG A 275 -15.45 -6.23 -1.21
N ASN A 276 -14.44 -5.41 -1.37
CA ASN A 276 -14.41 -4.04 -0.87
C ASN A 276 -13.36 -3.23 -1.64
N LYS A 277 -13.22 -1.94 -1.36
CA LYS A 277 -12.11 -1.12 -1.88
C LYS A 277 -10.79 -1.76 -1.47
N ILE A 278 -9.86 -1.87 -2.41
CA ILE A 278 -8.55 -2.47 -2.15
C ILE A 278 -7.78 -1.75 -1.03
N THR A 279 -7.96 -0.41 -0.91
CA THR A 279 -7.33 0.38 0.15
C THR A 279 -7.70 -0.12 1.56
N HIS A 280 -8.88 -0.74 1.73
CA HIS A 280 -9.31 -1.27 3.02
C HIS A 280 -8.52 -2.51 3.47
N ALA A 281 -7.85 -3.22 2.54
CA ALA A 281 -6.95 -4.30 2.91
C ALA A 281 -5.78 -3.81 3.78
N ALA A 282 -5.32 -2.57 3.57
CA ALA A 282 -4.24 -1.96 4.32
C ALA A 282 -4.55 -1.75 5.82
N TRP A 283 -5.83 -1.63 6.18
CA TRP A 283 -6.24 -1.53 7.59
C TRP A 283 -5.96 -2.80 8.39
N TYR A 284 -5.79 -3.92 7.68
CA TYR A 284 -5.52 -5.25 8.23
C TYR A 284 -4.05 -5.66 8.03
N GLY A 285 -3.20 -4.74 7.63
CA GLY A 285 -1.76 -4.91 7.51
C GLY A 285 -1.26 -5.21 6.10
N GLU A 286 0.08 -5.25 5.99
CA GLU A 286 0.79 -5.47 4.73
C GLU A 286 0.47 -6.83 4.13
N GLU A 287 0.37 -7.86 4.95
CA GLU A 287 0.09 -9.23 4.52
C GLU A 287 -1.28 -9.34 3.83
N CYS A 288 -2.31 -8.68 4.41
CA CYS A 288 -3.64 -8.62 3.78
C CYS A 288 -3.58 -7.90 2.44
N MET A 289 -2.88 -6.76 2.35
CA MET A 289 -2.72 -6.01 1.11
C MET A 289 -1.95 -6.82 0.06
N GLN A 290 -0.82 -7.42 0.41
CA GLN A 290 -0.02 -8.24 -0.49
C GLN A 290 -0.86 -9.42 -1.02
N SER A 291 -1.48 -10.20 -0.13
CA SER A 291 -2.30 -11.35 -0.51
C SER A 291 -3.49 -10.95 -1.38
N THR A 292 -4.08 -9.77 -1.15
CA THR A 292 -5.16 -9.25 -1.99
C THR A 292 -4.69 -8.96 -3.41
N ILE A 293 -3.53 -8.32 -3.57
CA ILE A 293 -2.95 -8.01 -4.88
C ILE A 293 -2.43 -9.28 -5.57
N GLU A 294 -1.81 -10.21 -4.82
CA GLU A 294 -1.37 -11.51 -5.33
C GLU A 294 -2.53 -12.31 -5.91
N ASN A 295 -3.66 -12.36 -5.18
CA ASN A 295 -4.87 -13.04 -5.66
C ASN A 295 -5.48 -12.35 -6.86
N LEU A 296 -5.50 -11.00 -6.89
CA LEU A 296 -6.05 -10.23 -8.01
C LEU A 296 -5.28 -10.48 -9.31
N LEU A 297 -3.95 -10.53 -9.24
CA LEU A 297 -3.06 -10.60 -10.42
C LEU A 297 -2.49 -12.00 -10.65
N ASP A 298 -2.77 -12.97 -9.76
CA ASP A 298 -2.22 -14.33 -9.80
C ASP A 298 -0.69 -14.33 -9.94
N ILE A 299 0.00 -13.60 -9.06
CA ILE A 299 1.45 -13.46 -8.97
C ILE A 299 1.90 -13.56 -7.53
N LYS A 300 3.23 -13.58 -7.30
CA LYS A 300 3.82 -13.42 -5.96
C LYS A 300 4.49 -12.07 -5.82
N ILE A 301 4.37 -11.46 -4.64
CA ILE A 301 5.06 -10.22 -4.25
C ILE A 301 6.23 -10.61 -3.34
N ASP A 302 7.45 -10.35 -3.80
CA ASP A 302 8.66 -10.70 -3.07
C ASP A 302 8.96 -9.69 -1.96
N TYR A 303 8.78 -8.41 -2.28
CA TYR A 303 9.13 -7.32 -1.38
C TYR A 303 8.03 -6.26 -1.32
N TYR A 304 7.99 -5.56 -0.20
CA TYR A 304 7.23 -4.31 -0.10
C TYR A 304 8.13 -3.16 0.35
N VAL A 305 7.70 -1.95 0.00
CA VAL A 305 8.26 -0.69 0.48
C VAL A 305 7.10 0.22 0.87
N LYS A 306 7.03 0.61 2.14
CA LYS A 306 6.13 1.66 2.63
C LYS A 306 6.88 2.97 2.74
N VAL A 307 6.27 4.07 2.30
CA VAL A 307 6.82 5.42 2.43
C VAL A 307 5.72 6.40 2.82
N ASN A 308 5.97 7.25 3.81
CA ASN A 308 5.03 8.31 4.20
C ASN A 308 5.30 9.61 3.44
N PHE A 309 4.38 10.56 3.53
CA PHE A 309 4.48 11.87 2.87
C PHE A 309 5.76 12.62 3.24
N LYS A 310 6.11 12.65 4.53
CA LYS A 310 7.34 13.30 4.99
C LYS A 310 8.60 12.64 4.41
N GLY A 311 8.55 11.33 4.18
CA GLY A 311 9.63 10.59 3.52
C GLY A 311 9.84 11.01 2.08
N VAL A 312 8.76 11.18 1.32
CA VAL A 312 8.83 11.67 -0.07
C VAL A 312 9.40 13.09 -0.10
N VAL A 313 8.90 14.01 0.74
CA VAL A 313 9.40 15.39 0.82
C VAL A 313 10.89 15.39 1.15
N LYS A 314 11.29 14.73 2.23
CA LYS A 314 12.70 14.69 2.66
C LYS A 314 13.62 14.04 1.63
N LEU A 315 13.16 12.98 0.95
CA LEU A 315 13.92 12.30 -0.09
C LEU A 315 14.22 13.27 -1.25
N VAL A 316 13.18 13.92 -1.78
CA VAL A 316 13.32 14.86 -2.91
C VAL A 316 14.18 16.08 -2.52
N ASP A 317 14.00 16.63 -1.32
CA ASP A 317 14.81 17.77 -0.84
C ASP A 317 16.28 17.39 -0.65
N THR A 318 16.56 16.18 -0.12
CA THR A 318 17.95 15.67 0.02
C THR A 318 18.62 15.47 -1.33
N LEU A 319 17.84 15.12 -2.36
CA LEU A 319 18.31 15.04 -3.74
C LEU A 319 18.56 16.43 -4.38
N GLY A 320 18.18 17.52 -3.73
CA GLY A 320 18.24 18.87 -4.27
C GLY A 320 17.15 19.15 -5.30
N GLY A 321 16.01 18.46 -5.21
CA GLY A 321 14.89 18.56 -6.13
C GLY A 321 14.94 17.58 -7.31
N ILE A 322 13.81 17.43 -7.98
CA ILE A 322 13.65 16.58 -9.18
C ILE A 322 13.15 17.41 -10.35
N GLU A 323 13.69 17.15 -11.55
CA GLU A 323 13.24 17.81 -12.77
C GLU A 323 11.97 17.15 -13.30
N MET A 324 10.94 17.97 -13.52
CA MET A 324 9.61 17.55 -13.97
C MET A 324 9.07 18.51 -15.02
N ASP A 325 8.42 17.97 -16.04
CA ASP A 325 7.59 18.74 -16.98
C ASP A 325 6.13 18.66 -16.52
N VAL A 326 5.66 19.74 -15.90
CA VAL A 326 4.33 19.81 -15.27
C VAL A 326 3.29 20.20 -16.32
N PRO A 327 2.28 19.37 -16.60
CA PRO A 327 1.37 19.59 -17.73
C PRO A 327 0.37 20.74 -17.53
N TYR A 328 0.14 21.18 -16.30
CA TYR A 328 -0.77 22.28 -15.95
C TYR A 328 -0.46 22.84 -14.56
N SER A 329 -0.80 24.12 -14.34
CA SER A 329 -0.67 24.74 -13.01
C SER A 329 -1.77 24.27 -12.07
N PHE A 330 -1.44 24.02 -10.81
CA PHE A 330 -2.41 23.57 -9.80
C PHE A 330 -2.00 24.00 -8.38
N CYS A 331 -2.94 23.86 -7.45
CA CYS A 331 -2.72 24.00 -6.02
C CYS A 331 -3.06 22.71 -5.27
N GLU A 332 -2.32 22.44 -4.20
CA GLU A 332 -2.54 21.29 -3.32
C GLU A 332 -2.16 21.64 -1.87
N GLN A 333 -2.62 20.85 -0.92
CA GLN A 333 -2.17 20.93 0.47
C GLN A 333 -0.68 20.58 0.61
N ASN A 334 -0.02 21.16 1.62
CA ASN A 334 1.32 20.72 2.00
C ASN A 334 1.31 19.31 2.62
N SER A 335 2.48 18.81 3.04
CA SER A 335 2.63 17.50 3.69
C SER A 335 1.88 17.37 5.03
N ASN A 336 1.53 18.48 5.68
CA ASN A 336 0.72 18.53 6.88
C ASN A 336 -0.78 18.72 6.60
N ARG A 337 -1.22 18.64 5.32
CA ARG A 337 -2.61 18.83 4.87
C ARG A 337 -3.19 20.23 5.15
N GLU A 338 -2.36 21.26 5.11
CA GLU A 338 -2.75 22.63 5.36
C GLU A 338 -3.00 23.40 4.06
N TRP A 339 -3.97 24.30 4.11
CA TRP A 339 -4.27 25.31 3.09
C TRP A 339 -3.86 26.72 3.54
N GLY A 340 -4.25 27.72 2.79
CA GLY A 340 -3.98 29.12 3.09
C GLY A 340 -2.54 29.52 2.77
N ASN A 341 -1.81 30.02 3.76
CA ASN A 341 -0.40 30.41 3.58
C ASN A 341 0.54 29.24 3.26
N ASN A 342 0.08 28.03 3.57
CA ASN A 342 0.84 26.78 3.37
C ASN A 342 0.41 26.04 2.10
N THR A 343 -0.51 26.61 1.29
CA THR A 343 -0.91 26.04 0.01
C THR A 343 0.27 25.93 -0.93
N ILE A 344 0.51 24.74 -1.45
CA ILE A 344 1.55 24.47 -2.45
C ILE A 344 1.00 24.80 -3.83
N TYR A 345 1.67 25.70 -4.52
CA TYR A 345 1.40 26.01 -5.92
C TYR A 345 2.50 25.45 -6.80
N VAL A 346 2.12 24.73 -7.84
CA VAL A 346 3.02 24.19 -8.87
C VAL A 346 2.61 24.81 -10.21
N GLU A 347 3.56 25.41 -10.88
CA GLU A 347 3.36 26.06 -12.18
C GLU A 347 3.52 25.05 -13.32
N GLU A 348 2.87 25.30 -14.46
CA GLU A 348 3.02 24.54 -15.70
C GLU A 348 4.43 24.70 -16.28
N GLY A 349 4.96 23.63 -16.90
CA GLY A 349 6.21 23.63 -17.65
C GLY A 349 7.36 22.89 -16.98
N LEU A 350 8.51 22.89 -17.66
CA LEU A 350 9.73 22.23 -17.19
C LEU A 350 10.36 23.01 -16.03
N GLN A 351 10.49 22.34 -14.89
CA GLN A 351 11.02 22.96 -13.66
C GLN A 351 11.60 21.91 -12.70
N ILE A 352 12.33 22.41 -11.69
CA ILE A 352 12.79 21.57 -10.58
C ILE A 352 11.81 21.70 -9.44
N LEU A 353 11.15 20.59 -9.09
CA LEU A 353 10.25 20.51 -7.95
C LEU A 353 11.02 20.21 -6.68
N ASN A 354 10.74 20.93 -5.60
CA ASN A 354 11.15 20.57 -4.26
C ASN A 354 10.27 19.44 -3.70
N GLY A 355 10.55 18.97 -2.47
CA GLY A 355 9.83 17.86 -1.88
C GLY A 355 8.33 18.10 -1.72
N GLU A 356 7.93 19.28 -1.24
CA GLU A 356 6.50 19.63 -1.09
C GLU A 356 5.79 19.71 -2.45
N GLN A 357 6.42 20.28 -3.47
CA GLN A 357 5.86 20.36 -4.82
C GLN A 357 5.76 18.99 -5.48
N ALA A 358 6.77 18.12 -5.31
CA ALA A 358 6.74 16.74 -5.82
C ALA A 358 5.65 15.90 -5.13
N LEU A 359 5.49 16.05 -3.82
CA LEU A 359 4.40 15.43 -3.08
C LEU A 359 3.04 15.94 -3.56
N ALA A 360 2.88 17.26 -3.68
CA ALA A 360 1.66 17.89 -4.19
C ALA A 360 1.30 17.35 -5.59
N TYR A 361 2.27 17.24 -6.50
CA TYR A 361 2.10 16.68 -7.84
C TYR A 361 1.62 15.22 -7.79
N SER A 362 2.21 14.40 -6.93
CA SER A 362 1.85 12.99 -6.79
C SER A 362 0.48 12.75 -6.12
N ARG A 363 -0.09 13.75 -5.43
CA ARG A 363 -1.38 13.67 -4.72
C ARG A 363 -2.53 14.30 -5.47
N ASN A 364 -2.24 15.27 -6.33
CA ASN A 364 -3.27 16.07 -6.98
C ASN A 364 -4.22 15.24 -7.84
N ARG A 365 -5.52 15.37 -7.58
CA ARG A 365 -6.61 14.70 -8.31
C ARG A 365 -7.85 15.56 -8.50
N HIS A 366 -7.91 16.71 -7.82
CA HIS A 366 -9.05 17.63 -7.86
C HIS A 366 -8.58 19.06 -8.05
N ALA A 367 -9.39 19.86 -8.75
CA ALA A 367 -9.23 21.30 -8.73
C ALA A 367 -9.74 21.84 -7.38
N TRP A 368 -8.97 22.75 -6.78
CA TRP A 368 -9.31 23.40 -5.52
C TRP A 368 -9.37 24.94 -5.71
N PRO A 369 -10.32 25.47 -6.55
CA PRO A 369 -10.32 26.89 -6.92
C PRO A 369 -10.47 27.82 -5.72
N GLN A 370 -11.15 27.38 -4.64
CA GLN A 370 -11.34 28.16 -3.42
C GLN A 370 -10.06 28.34 -2.59
N TYR A 371 -9.06 27.47 -2.79
CA TYR A 371 -7.81 27.50 -2.05
C TYR A 371 -6.62 27.95 -2.91
N CYS A 372 -6.80 28.07 -4.22
CA CYS A 372 -5.74 28.41 -5.14
C CYS A 372 -5.64 29.91 -5.35
N PRO A 373 -4.51 30.55 -4.99
CA PRO A 373 -4.31 31.99 -5.16
C PRO A 373 -4.10 32.42 -6.61
N LYS A 374 -3.84 31.46 -7.52
CA LYS A 374 -3.57 31.69 -8.93
C LYS A 374 -4.56 30.94 -9.81
N LYS A 375 -4.70 31.39 -11.05
CA LYS A 375 -5.59 30.74 -12.02
C LYS A 375 -4.99 29.44 -12.52
N TYR A 376 -5.84 28.40 -12.61
CA TYR A 376 -5.46 27.14 -13.26
C TYR A 376 -5.30 27.32 -14.77
N THR A 377 -4.38 26.54 -15.35
CA THR A 377 -4.23 26.41 -16.80
C THR A 377 -4.50 24.97 -17.20
N ASN A 378 -5.44 24.77 -18.14
CA ASN A 378 -5.75 23.47 -18.75
C ASN A 378 -5.81 22.28 -17.78
N TYR A 379 -6.36 22.51 -16.59
CA TYR A 379 -6.37 21.51 -15.53
C TYR A 379 -7.22 20.30 -15.91
N ILE A 380 -6.59 19.12 -15.91
CA ILE A 380 -7.22 17.81 -16.09
C ILE A 380 -6.60 16.86 -15.10
N SER A 381 -7.31 16.50 -14.03
CA SER A 381 -6.81 15.50 -13.09
C SER A 381 -7.95 14.63 -12.55
N ASN A 382 -7.62 13.38 -12.31
CA ASN A 382 -8.46 12.37 -11.68
C ASN A 382 -7.56 11.31 -11.03
N ASP A 383 -8.13 10.24 -10.52
CA ASP A 383 -7.36 9.19 -9.83
C ASP A 383 -6.35 8.47 -10.76
N PHE A 384 -6.66 8.31 -12.04
CA PHE A 384 -5.73 7.72 -13.03
C PHE A 384 -4.55 8.63 -13.32
N ILE A 385 -4.81 9.92 -13.55
CA ILE A 385 -3.76 10.91 -13.78
C ILE A 385 -2.89 11.02 -12.53
N ARG A 386 -3.45 10.94 -11.33
CA ARG A 386 -2.68 10.86 -10.09
C ARG A 386 -1.72 9.65 -10.11
N GLY A 387 -2.19 8.46 -10.51
CA GLY A 387 -1.33 7.29 -10.66
C GLY A 387 -0.21 7.49 -11.67
N GLN A 388 -0.44 8.20 -12.78
CA GLN A 388 0.59 8.58 -13.75
C GLN A 388 1.61 9.54 -13.13
N HIS A 389 1.15 10.57 -12.42
CA HIS A 389 2.03 11.51 -11.73
C HIS A 389 2.94 10.82 -10.70
N GLN A 390 2.42 9.84 -9.96
CA GLN A 390 3.22 9.03 -9.03
C GLN A 390 4.33 8.26 -9.75
N GLN A 391 4.05 7.66 -10.91
CA GLN A 391 5.05 6.98 -11.72
C GLN A 391 6.09 7.96 -12.28
N GLU A 392 5.69 9.17 -12.67
CA GLU A 392 6.58 10.23 -13.16
C GLU A 392 7.50 10.74 -12.07
N VAL A 393 6.99 10.99 -10.86
CA VAL A 393 7.80 11.36 -9.68
C VAL A 393 8.82 10.26 -9.37
N LEU A 394 8.40 8.99 -9.35
CA LEU A 394 9.31 7.87 -9.14
C LEU A 394 10.42 7.83 -10.19
N LYS A 395 10.07 7.99 -11.46
CA LYS A 395 11.04 8.04 -12.57
C LYS A 395 12.01 9.21 -12.42
N ALA A 396 11.53 10.39 -12.06
CA ALA A 396 12.38 11.57 -11.84
C ALA A 396 13.33 11.38 -10.66
N ILE A 397 12.87 10.74 -9.56
CA ILE A 397 13.72 10.36 -8.43
C ILE A 397 14.83 9.41 -8.91
N LEU A 398 14.50 8.35 -9.66
CA LEU A 398 15.47 7.38 -10.19
C LEU A 398 16.50 8.07 -11.10
N ASN A 399 16.06 8.98 -11.97
CA ASN A 399 16.97 9.77 -12.83
C ASN A 399 17.90 10.66 -12.01
N LYS A 400 17.39 11.26 -10.94
CA LYS A 400 18.21 12.12 -10.06
C LYS A 400 19.21 11.31 -9.25
N LEU A 401 18.82 10.14 -8.73
CA LEU A 401 19.72 9.21 -8.01
C LEU A 401 20.93 8.81 -8.87
N LYS A 402 20.74 8.67 -10.19
CA LYS A 402 21.81 8.40 -11.14
C LYS A 402 22.92 9.46 -11.14
N THR A 403 22.59 10.71 -10.81
CA THR A 403 23.56 11.81 -10.83
C THR A 403 24.40 11.91 -9.55
N ILE A 404 24.10 11.10 -8.52
CA ILE A 404 24.79 11.14 -7.23
C ILE A 404 26.06 10.32 -7.30
N ASN A 405 27.20 11.00 -7.15
CA ASN A 405 28.53 10.39 -7.17
C ASN A 405 29.26 10.51 -5.84
N ASP A 406 28.72 11.25 -4.88
CA ASP A 406 29.36 11.49 -3.59
C ASP A 406 28.74 10.66 -2.46
N PHE A 407 29.63 10.11 -1.63
CA PHE A 407 29.25 9.25 -0.51
C PHE A 407 28.45 10.01 0.57
N SER A 408 28.69 11.31 0.75
CA SER A 408 28.02 12.09 1.79
C SER A 408 26.53 12.27 1.48
N THR A 409 26.18 12.48 0.21
CA THR A 409 24.78 12.53 -0.25
C THR A 409 24.07 11.18 -0.11
N VAL A 410 24.76 10.07 -0.48
CA VAL A 410 24.20 8.72 -0.28
C VAL A 410 23.91 8.46 1.21
N GLN A 411 24.83 8.81 2.10
CA GLN A 411 24.63 8.64 3.53
C GLN A 411 23.51 9.54 4.08
N SER A 412 23.42 10.77 3.60
CA SER A 412 22.32 11.68 3.95
C SER A 412 20.98 11.15 3.50
N LEU A 413 20.89 10.59 2.29
CA LEU A 413 19.69 9.91 1.79
C LEU A 413 19.28 8.75 2.69
N LEU A 414 20.19 7.83 2.99
CA LEU A 414 19.93 6.69 3.86
C LEU A 414 19.43 7.13 5.24
N ASN A 415 20.07 8.13 5.86
CA ASN A 415 19.65 8.67 7.14
C ASN A 415 18.26 9.33 7.06
N THR A 416 17.98 10.03 5.96
CA THR A 416 16.72 10.75 5.76
C THR A 416 15.54 9.79 5.58
N ILE A 417 15.74 8.71 4.82
CA ILE A 417 14.67 7.74 4.54
C ILE A 417 14.45 6.72 5.65
N SER A 418 15.45 6.48 6.52
CA SER A 418 15.43 5.40 7.52
C SER A 418 14.27 5.45 8.52
N ASN A 419 13.71 6.63 8.80
CA ASN A 419 12.56 6.79 9.69
C ASN A 419 11.23 6.95 8.94
N ASN A 420 11.27 7.07 7.60
CA ASN A 420 10.12 7.38 6.77
C ASN A 420 9.86 6.31 5.71
N LEU A 421 10.64 5.22 5.74
CA LEU A 421 10.52 4.10 4.84
C LEU A 421 10.64 2.80 5.64
N GLU A 422 9.80 1.82 5.30
CA GLU A 422 9.83 0.47 5.85
C GLU A 422 9.81 -0.55 4.70
N THR A 423 10.61 -1.60 4.82
CA THR A 423 10.66 -2.69 3.84
C THR A 423 10.99 -4.03 4.50
N ASN A 424 10.51 -5.13 3.92
CA ASN A 424 10.90 -6.48 4.29
C ASN A 424 12.20 -6.95 3.60
N MET A 425 12.83 -6.10 2.77
CA MET A 425 14.14 -6.40 2.20
C MET A 425 15.20 -6.47 3.29
N THR A 426 16.08 -7.45 3.22
CA THR A 426 17.27 -7.51 4.07
C THR A 426 18.31 -6.48 3.63
N VAL A 427 19.21 -6.09 4.53
CA VAL A 427 20.34 -5.20 4.19
C VAL A 427 21.13 -5.73 3.00
N ASN A 428 21.30 -7.06 2.89
CA ASN A 428 22.00 -7.69 1.78
C ASN A 428 21.31 -7.51 0.44
N GLU A 429 19.99 -7.60 0.42
CA GLU A 429 19.19 -7.38 -0.77
C GLU A 429 19.21 -5.92 -1.20
N ILE A 430 19.14 -4.98 -0.25
CA ILE A 430 19.28 -3.54 -0.52
C ILE A 430 20.66 -3.23 -1.12
N LEU A 431 21.74 -3.78 -0.55
CA LEU A 431 23.09 -3.63 -1.09
C LEU A 431 23.26 -4.30 -2.46
N SER A 432 22.57 -5.42 -2.70
CA SER A 432 22.54 -6.07 -4.02
C SER A 432 21.82 -5.22 -5.06
N LEU A 433 20.71 -4.56 -4.70
CA LEU A 433 20.03 -3.57 -5.57
C LEU A 433 20.97 -2.41 -5.92
N TYR A 434 21.72 -1.90 -4.96
CA TYR A 434 22.72 -0.86 -5.21
C TYR A 434 23.77 -1.31 -6.24
N ASN A 435 24.28 -2.55 -6.11
CA ASN A 435 25.27 -3.09 -7.05
C ASN A 435 24.67 -3.27 -8.46
N ILE A 436 23.44 -3.77 -8.58
CA ILE A 436 22.71 -3.89 -9.85
C ILE A 436 22.53 -2.48 -10.46
N GLY A 437 22.07 -1.52 -9.68
CA GLY A 437 21.90 -0.13 -10.11
C GLY A 437 23.21 0.48 -10.58
N LYS A 438 24.30 0.30 -9.83
CA LYS A 438 25.65 0.75 -10.20
C LYS A 438 26.13 0.12 -11.50
N ASP A 439 25.96 -1.17 -11.68
CA ASP A 439 26.36 -1.88 -12.91
C ASP A 439 25.59 -1.39 -14.14
N ILE A 440 24.29 -1.14 -14.00
CA ILE A 440 23.47 -0.54 -15.03
C ILE A 440 23.96 0.87 -15.35
N LEU A 441 24.21 1.69 -14.32
CA LEU A 441 24.61 3.08 -14.46
C LEU A 441 26.02 3.25 -15.05
N THR A 442 26.96 2.35 -14.70
CA THR A 442 28.35 2.41 -15.21
C THR A 442 28.49 1.96 -16.66
N LYS A 443 27.55 1.13 -17.15
CA LYS A 443 27.57 0.61 -18.52
C LYS A 443 26.92 1.55 -19.54
N SER A 444 26.36 2.68 -19.11
CA SER A 444 25.57 3.56 -19.94
C SER A 444 25.90 5.02 -19.81
N THR A 445 25.83 5.72 -20.96
CA THR A 445 25.93 7.17 -21.10
C THR A 445 24.58 7.86 -21.32
N GLY A 446 23.47 7.11 -21.45
CA GLY A 446 22.12 7.60 -21.78
C GLY A 446 21.16 7.72 -20.58
N ASN A 447 19.91 8.07 -20.87
CA ASN A 447 18.82 8.11 -19.90
C ASN A 447 18.47 6.71 -19.36
N VAL A 448 17.84 6.62 -18.17
CA VAL A 448 17.36 5.34 -17.61
C VAL A 448 16.42 4.62 -18.59
N ASP A 449 15.62 5.36 -19.35
CA ASP A 449 14.73 4.81 -20.38
C ASP A 449 15.44 4.08 -21.53
N GLU A 450 16.71 4.43 -21.80
CA GLU A 450 17.51 3.77 -22.84
C GLU A 450 18.14 2.46 -22.34
N LEU A 451 18.21 2.30 -21.02
CA LEU A 451 18.87 1.17 -20.37
C LEU A 451 17.92 0.12 -19.84
N ILE A 452 16.86 0.61 -19.23
CA ILE A 452 15.82 -0.21 -18.61
C ILE A 452 14.58 -0.04 -19.47
N SER A 453 14.16 -1.11 -20.14
CA SER A 453 12.87 -1.13 -20.84
C SER A 453 11.76 -1.03 -19.80
N MET A 454 11.11 0.13 -19.73
CA MET A 454 10.07 0.41 -18.75
C MET A 454 8.69 0.37 -19.40
N GLN A 455 7.85 -0.54 -18.94
CA GLN A 455 6.48 -0.72 -19.38
C GLN A 455 5.52 -0.21 -18.29
N ARG A 456 4.71 0.79 -18.61
CA ARG A 456 3.67 1.31 -17.71
C ARG A 456 2.37 0.58 -17.93
N LEU A 457 1.80 0.05 -16.85
CA LEU A 457 0.55 -0.71 -16.86
C LEU A 457 -0.52 0.03 -16.08
N TYR A 458 -1.78 -0.12 -16.51
CA TYR A 458 -2.94 0.49 -15.88
C TYR A 458 -4.08 -0.51 -15.84
N LEU A 459 -4.82 -0.54 -14.72
CA LEU A 459 -6.07 -1.28 -14.60
C LEU A 459 -7.23 -0.42 -15.05
N SER A 460 -8.04 -0.93 -15.95
CA SER A 460 -9.25 -0.26 -16.43
C SER A 460 -10.50 -0.88 -15.83
N GLY A 461 -11.53 -0.06 -15.67
CA GLY A 461 -12.81 -0.46 -15.08
C GLY A 461 -13.88 0.60 -15.30
N ILE A 462 -14.93 0.54 -14.52
CA ILE A 462 -16.03 1.52 -14.51
C ILE A 462 -16.27 2.08 -13.11
N ASP A 463 -16.71 3.31 -13.08
CA ASP A 463 -17.22 3.96 -11.87
C ASP A 463 -18.55 3.32 -11.47
N ALA A 464 -18.69 2.93 -10.21
CA ALA A 464 -19.89 2.35 -9.65
C ALA A 464 -20.18 2.95 -8.27
N TYR A 465 -21.46 2.98 -7.90
CA TYR A 465 -21.88 3.27 -6.53
C TYR A 465 -22.50 2.01 -5.96
N ILE A 466 -21.78 1.36 -5.06
CA ILE A 466 -22.16 0.07 -4.48
C ILE A 466 -22.67 0.30 -3.07
N TYR A 467 -23.80 -0.34 -2.76
CA TYR A 467 -24.37 -0.28 -1.41
C TYR A 467 -23.49 -1.06 -0.43
N GLU A 468 -22.95 -0.37 0.57
CA GLU A 468 -22.21 -0.97 1.68
C GLU A 468 -23.15 -1.15 2.87
N PRO A 469 -23.53 -2.40 3.21
CA PRO A 469 -24.50 -2.68 4.27
C PRO A 469 -24.09 -2.16 5.65
N SER A 470 -22.79 -2.10 5.93
CA SER A 470 -22.26 -1.66 7.23
C SER A 470 -22.43 -0.16 7.47
N SER A 471 -22.33 0.63 6.43
CA SER A 471 -22.52 2.10 6.48
C SER A 471 -23.93 2.52 6.08
N LYS A 472 -24.70 1.60 5.46
CA LYS A 472 -26.03 1.87 4.86
C LYS A 472 -25.99 2.98 3.79
N LEU A 473 -24.85 3.12 3.11
CA LEU A 473 -24.59 4.15 2.08
C LEU A 473 -24.21 3.47 0.76
N ASN A 474 -24.53 4.15 -0.35
CA ASN A 474 -23.94 3.85 -1.64
C ASN A 474 -22.60 4.55 -1.72
N LEU A 475 -21.51 3.77 -1.66
CA LEU A 475 -20.15 4.30 -1.75
C LEU A 475 -19.64 4.20 -3.18
N TYR A 476 -18.80 5.16 -3.56
CA TYR A 476 -18.10 5.12 -4.83
C TYR A 476 -17.09 3.98 -4.81
N ASP A 477 -17.09 3.15 -5.86
CA ASP A 477 -16.17 2.04 -6.09
C ASP A 477 -15.75 2.01 -7.55
N TYR A 478 -14.57 1.49 -7.82
CA TYR A 478 -14.04 1.29 -9.15
C TYR A 478 -14.03 -0.21 -9.50
N VAL A 479 -14.95 -0.64 -10.37
CA VAL A 479 -15.11 -2.05 -10.75
C VAL A 479 -14.22 -2.35 -11.95
N LEU A 480 -13.20 -3.19 -11.74
CA LEU A 480 -12.21 -3.53 -12.76
C LEU A 480 -12.78 -4.44 -13.85
N TYR A 481 -12.34 -4.23 -15.09
CA TYR A 481 -12.60 -5.17 -16.18
C TYR A 481 -11.73 -6.43 -16.03
N GLU A 482 -12.33 -7.60 -16.14
CA GLU A 482 -11.60 -8.88 -16.03
C GLU A 482 -10.50 -8.99 -17.10
N GLU A 483 -10.76 -8.54 -18.32
CA GLU A 483 -9.80 -8.54 -19.41
C GLU A 483 -8.60 -7.64 -19.11
N SER A 484 -8.83 -6.46 -18.54
CA SER A 484 -7.75 -5.55 -18.14
C SER A 484 -6.87 -6.17 -17.06
N VAL A 485 -7.48 -6.82 -16.07
CA VAL A 485 -6.74 -7.55 -15.01
C VAL A 485 -5.92 -8.68 -15.62
N ALA A 486 -6.51 -9.45 -16.55
CA ALA A 486 -5.82 -10.56 -17.22
C ALA A 486 -4.65 -10.09 -18.10
N GLU A 487 -4.81 -9.00 -18.86
CA GLU A 487 -3.76 -8.42 -19.69
C GLU A 487 -2.60 -7.91 -18.85
N VAL A 488 -2.89 -7.18 -17.76
CA VAL A 488 -1.89 -6.67 -16.81
C VAL A 488 -1.15 -7.83 -16.15
N SER A 489 -1.89 -8.84 -15.66
CA SER A 489 -1.30 -10.05 -15.06
C SER A 489 -0.36 -10.76 -16.05
N ASN A 490 -0.78 -10.91 -17.30
CA ASN A 490 0.05 -11.52 -18.34
C ASN A 490 1.34 -10.74 -18.62
N ALA A 491 1.25 -9.41 -18.75
CA ALA A 491 2.42 -8.55 -18.97
C ALA A 491 3.43 -8.65 -17.81
N ILE A 492 2.94 -8.70 -16.57
CA ILE A 492 3.76 -8.90 -15.39
C ILE A 492 4.42 -10.29 -15.42
N LYS A 493 3.66 -11.35 -15.69
CA LYS A 493 4.16 -12.74 -15.77
C LYS A 493 5.20 -12.92 -16.88
N GLU A 494 5.03 -12.25 -18.00
CA GLU A 494 6.03 -12.23 -19.09
C GLU A 494 7.33 -11.56 -18.65
N ASN A 495 7.25 -10.40 -17.96
CA ASN A 495 8.43 -9.74 -17.43
C ASN A 495 9.16 -10.58 -16.37
N LEU A 496 8.41 -11.32 -15.56
CA LEU A 496 8.95 -12.23 -14.54
C LEU A 496 9.50 -13.54 -15.14
N GLY A 497 9.24 -13.81 -16.44
CA GLY A 497 9.61 -15.07 -17.09
C GLY A 497 8.77 -16.27 -16.65
N ILE A 498 7.62 -16.05 -15.98
CA ILE A 498 6.66 -17.09 -15.58
C ILE A 498 5.86 -17.55 -16.81
N LYS A 499 5.54 -16.61 -17.69
CA LYS A 499 4.88 -16.86 -18.99
C LYS A 499 5.86 -16.56 -20.11
N ALA A 500 5.89 -17.39 -21.15
CA ALA A 500 6.67 -17.09 -22.36
C ALA A 500 6.13 -15.80 -23.01
N LYS A 501 7.04 -14.93 -23.44
CA LYS A 501 6.67 -13.75 -24.21
C LYS A 501 5.95 -14.22 -25.47
N GLU A 502 4.72 -13.76 -25.69
CA GLU A 502 4.02 -14.04 -26.93
C GLU A 502 4.80 -13.39 -28.07
N ASP A 503 5.20 -14.18 -29.05
CA ASP A 503 5.80 -13.65 -30.26
C ASP A 503 4.78 -12.68 -30.91
N ILE A 504 5.22 -11.45 -31.11
CA ILE A 504 4.44 -10.49 -31.91
C ILE A 504 4.22 -11.18 -33.24
N LYS A 505 2.98 -11.60 -33.50
CA LYS A 505 2.61 -12.20 -34.79
C LYS A 505 3.15 -11.29 -35.87
N THR A 506 3.95 -11.84 -36.77
CA THR A 506 4.51 -11.12 -37.90
C THR A 506 3.40 -10.32 -38.55
N PHE A 507 3.52 -9.01 -38.44
CA PHE A 507 2.57 -8.05 -38.93
C PHE A 507 2.48 -8.22 -40.45
N LYS A 508 1.31 -8.65 -40.97
CA LYS A 508 0.99 -8.55 -42.38
C LYS A 508 0.32 -7.22 -42.59
N PHE A 509 1.04 -6.28 -43.18
CA PHE A 509 0.46 -5.01 -43.57
C PHE A 509 -0.61 -5.28 -44.64
N ASP A 510 -1.87 -5.05 -44.29
CA ASP A 510 -2.98 -4.96 -45.21
C ASP A 510 -3.52 -3.53 -45.18
N SER A 511 -3.38 -2.82 -46.32
CA SER A 511 -3.82 -1.43 -46.44
C SER A 511 -5.35 -1.27 -46.43
N THR A 512 -6.10 -2.37 -46.44
CA THR A 512 -7.57 -2.39 -46.40
C THR A 512 -8.12 -2.64 -45.00
N GLU A 513 -7.30 -3.05 -44.03
CA GLU A 513 -7.70 -3.22 -42.64
C GLU A 513 -7.29 -2.00 -41.81
N GLU A 514 -8.19 -1.54 -40.93
CA GLU A 514 -7.86 -0.53 -39.94
C GLU A 514 -6.74 -1.05 -39.01
N TYR A 515 -5.67 -0.29 -38.91
CA TYR A 515 -4.54 -0.59 -38.04
C TYR A 515 -4.97 -0.47 -36.59
N GLU A 516 -5.22 -1.59 -35.92
CA GLU A 516 -5.32 -1.67 -34.48
C GLU A 516 -3.94 -1.98 -33.90
N GLU A 517 -3.26 -0.96 -33.42
CA GLU A 517 -2.04 -1.14 -32.63
C GLU A 517 -2.40 -1.64 -31.24
N LYS A 518 -2.51 -2.96 -31.07
CA LYS A 518 -2.58 -3.60 -29.74
C LYS A 518 -1.17 -3.74 -29.18
N ILE A 519 -0.60 -2.67 -28.69
CA ILE A 519 0.64 -2.73 -27.93
C ILE A 519 0.26 -3.03 -26.48
N ILE A 520 0.37 -4.31 -26.09
CA ILE A 520 0.27 -4.72 -24.71
C ILE A 520 1.29 -3.89 -23.91
N GLY A 521 0.79 -3.03 -23.01
CA GLY A 521 1.60 -2.24 -22.09
C GLY A 521 2.18 -0.93 -22.58
N LYS A 522 1.97 -0.52 -23.83
CA LYS A 522 2.23 0.85 -24.28
C LYS A 522 0.91 1.56 -24.50
N GLY A 523 0.48 2.32 -23.57
CA GLY A 523 -0.63 3.18 -23.80
C GLY A 523 -1.68 3.15 -22.72
N SER A 524 -2.31 4.26 -22.61
CA SER A 524 -3.54 4.38 -21.85
C SER A 524 -4.56 3.46 -22.50
N TYR A 525 -5.21 2.63 -21.69
CA TYR A 525 -6.44 1.93 -22.04
C TYR A 525 -7.61 2.90 -22.29
N SER A 526 -7.32 4.17 -22.53
CA SER A 526 -8.29 5.26 -22.76
C SER A 526 -9.19 5.06 -24.00
N LYS A 527 -8.97 4.00 -24.78
CA LYS A 527 -9.80 3.59 -25.90
C LYS A 527 -10.28 2.15 -25.81
N LEU A 528 -10.34 1.58 -24.62
CA LEU A 528 -11.05 0.30 -24.46
C LEU A 528 -12.50 0.50 -24.89
N PRO A 529 -13.07 -0.48 -25.62
CA PRO A 529 -14.50 -0.48 -25.91
C PRO A 529 -15.28 -0.30 -24.61
N ASP A 530 -16.43 0.32 -24.68
CA ASP A 530 -17.34 0.52 -23.53
C ASP A 530 -17.83 -0.86 -23.03
N TYR A 531 -17.00 -1.52 -22.22
CA TYR A 531 -17.31 -2.82 -21.64
C TYR A 531 -18.26 -2.62 -20.47
N LYS A 532 -19.54 -2.88 -20.70
CA LYS A 532 -20.51 -2.98 -19.62
C LYS A 532 -20.28 -4.26 -18.84
N VAL A 533 -20.09 -4.14 -17.54
CA VAL A 533 -19.88 -5.27 -16.63
C VAL A 533 -21.06 -5.45 -15.67
N ILE A 534 -21.22 -6.67 -15.17
CA ILE A 534 -22.20 -6.98 -14.14
C ILE A 534 -21.77 -6.32 -12.82
N PRO A 535 -22.57 -5.44 -12.21
CA PRO A 535 -22.32 -4.91 -10.88
C PRO A 535 -22.53 -5.95 -9.78
N ASP A 536 -22.14 -5.63 -8.55
CA ASP A 536 -22.59 -6.37 -7.38
C ASP A 536 -23.99 -5.89 -6.98
N PHE A 537 -24.95 -6.79 -7.10
CA PHE A 537 -26.35 -6.54 -6.73
C PHE A 537 -26.69 -7.02 -5.33
N ILE A 538 -25.76 -7.69 -4.61
CA ILE A 538 -26.05 -8.25 -3.29
C ILE A 538 -26.29 -7.11 -2.30
N GLY A 539 -27.45 -7.17 -1.60
CA GLY A 539 -27.92 -6.11 -0.71
C GLY A 539 -28.87 -5.10 -1.34
N ASP A 540 -28.87 -4.98 -2.68
CA ASP A 540 -29.82 -4.11 -3.38
C ASP A 540 -31.27 -4.58 -3.16
N SER A 541 -32.20 -3.61 -3.05
CA SER A 541 -33.61 -3.94 -3.20
C SER A 541 -33.87 -4.45 -4.63
N LYS A 542 -34.87 -5.33 -4.79
CA LYS A 542 -35.30 -5.77 -6.14
C LYS A 542 -35.53 -4.60 -7.10
N TYR A 543 -36.08 -3.49 -6.59
CA TYR A 543 -36.37 -2.29 -7.38
C TYR A 543 -35.08 -1.62 -7.85
N GLN A 544 -34.12 -1.41 -6.95
CA GLN A 544 -32.82 -0.79 -7.27
C GLN A 544 -32.02 -1.65 -8.26
N ALA A 545 -31.93 -2.96 -7.98
CA ALA A 545 -31.28 -3.91 -8.87
C ALA A 545 -31.91 -3.90 -10.28
N GLY A 546 -33.23 -3.79 -10.38
CA GLY A 546 -33.95 -3.68 -11.64
C GLY A 546 -33.61 -2.42 -12.44
N ILE A 547 -33.52 -1.26 -11.76
CA ILE A 547 -33.12 0.00 -12.40
C ILE A 547 -31.69 -0.11 -12.95
N THR A 548 -30.74 -0.57 -12.12
CA THR A 548 -29.33 -0.71 -12.49
C THR A 548 -29.15 -1.69 -13.65
N ALA A 549 -29.82 -2.86 -13.59
CA ALA A 549 -29.78 -3.83 -14.66
C ALA A 549 -30.36 -3.28 -15.98
N SER A 550 -31.47 -2.55 -15.89
CA SER A 550 -32.10 -1.93 -17.06
C SER A 550 -31.20 -0.89 -17.74
N LYS A 551 -30.53 -0.02 -16.96
CA LYS A 551 -29.54 0.96 -17.49
C LYS A 551 -28.38 0.29 -18.23
N LEU A 552 -27.97 -0.88 -17.78
CA LEU A 552 -26.89 -1.66 -18.38
C LEU A 552 -27.37 -2.56 -19.54
N GLY A 553 -28.69 -2.67 -19.76
CA GLY A 553 -29.27 -3.57 -20.77
C GLY A 553 -29.24 -5.04 -20.37
N ILE A 554 -29.12 -5.33 -19.09
CA ILE A 554 -29.07 -6.70 -18.54
C ILE A 554 -30.49 -7.26 -18.43
N LYS A 555 -30.71 -8.46 -18.98
CA LYS A 555 -31.94 -9.23 -18.73
C LYS A 555 -31.84 -9.93 -17.37
N VAL A 556 -32.76 -9.66 -16.48
CA VAL A 556 -32.77 -10.23 -15.12
C VAL A 556 -33.88 -11.25 -14.98
N ASN A 557 -33.56 -12.40 -14.39
CA ASN A 557 -34.48 -13.39 -13.88
C ASN A 557 -34.46 -13.34 -12.34
N TYR A 558 -35.63 -13.12 -11.72
CA TYR A 558 -35.74 -13.09 -10.26
C TYR A 558 -36.21 -14.45 -9.74
N VAL A 559 -35.43 -14.99 -8.80
CA VAL A 559 -35.78 -16.20 -8.02
C VAL A 559 -35.98 -15.77 -6.59
N TYR A 560 -37.04 -16.30 -5.95
CA TYR A 560 -37.35 -15.98 -4.56
C TYR A 560 -37.02 -17.17 -3.66
N ASP A 561 -36.35 -16.91 -2.55
CA ASP A 561 -35.97 -17.95 -1.59
C ASP A 561 -36.19 -17.46 -0.15
N SER A 562 -36.99 -18.18 0.59
CA SER A 562 -37.29 -17.91 2.01
C SER A 562 -36.28 -18.57 2.97
N ASN A 563 -35.39 -19.46 2.50
CA ASN A 563 -34.48 -20.24 3.34
C ASN A 563 -33.07 -19.69 3.39
N VAL A 564 -32.75 -18.67 2.58
CA VAL A 564 -31.45 -17.98 2.62
C VAL A 564 -31.45 -16.88 3.67
N ASP A 565 -30.29 -16.54 4.22
CA ASP A 565 -30.13 -15.40 5.13
C ASP A 565 -30.10 -14.08 4.37
N GLY A 566 -30.63 -13.02 4.97
CA GLY A 566 -30.66 -11.69 4.39
C GLY A 566 -31.92 -10.89 4.72
N ILE A 567 -31.95 -9.65 4.27
CA ILE A 567 -33.10 -8.75 4.46
C ILE A 567 -34.19 -9.09 3.43
N VAL A 568 -35.43 -9.22 3.89
CA VAL A 568 -36.57 -9.50 2.99
C VAL A 568 -36.71 -8.41 1.92
N GLY A 569 -36.80 -8.82 0.65
CA GLY A 569 -36.91 -7.93 -0.50
C GLY A 569 -35.59 -7.52 -1.12
N THR A 570 -34.46 -7.93 -0.56
CA THR A 570 -33.13 -7.66 -1.13
C THR A 570 -32.54 -8.84 -1.89
N VAL A 571 -31.60 -8.55 -2.78
CA VAL A 571 -30.80 -9.56 -3.49
C VAL A 571 -29.84 -10.20 -2.50
N VAL A 572 -29.85 -11.51 -2.40
CA VAL A 572 -28.96 -12.29 -1.52
C VAL A 572 -27.98 -13.16 -2.30
N LYS A 573 -28.22 -13.35 -3.61
CA LYS A 573 -27.32 -14.10 -4.50
C LYS A 573 -27.49 -13.62 -5.93
N GLN A 574 -26.40 -13.60 -6.68
CA GLN A 574 -26.38 -13.38 -8.12
C GLN A 574 -25.65 -14.52 -8.85
N SER A 575 -26.07 -14.82 -10.08
CA SER A 575 -25.56 -15.97 -10.84
C SER A 575 -24.19 -15.77 -11.45
N HIS A 576 -23.75 -14.53 -11.59
CA HIS A 576 -22.47 -14.16 -12.18
C HIS A 576 -21.73 -13.18 -11.28
N ASN A 577 -20.42 -13.28 -11.23
CA ASN A 577 -19.59 -12.40 -10.43
C ASN A 577 -19.64 -10.96 -10.93
N PRO A 578 -19.57 -9.96 -10.05
CA PRO A 578 -19.28 -8.59 -10.44
C PRO A 578 -18.01 -8.51 -11.29
N GLY A 579 -17.99 -7.62 -12.29
CA GLY A 579 -16.89 -7.52 -13.27
C GLY A 579 -17.02 -8.42 -14.49
N THR A 580 -17.97 -9.39 -14.51
CA THR A 580 -18.25 -10.19 -15.69
C THR A 580 -18.87 -9.31 -16.80
N LEU A 581 -18.38 -9.42 -18.03
CA LEU A 581 -18.94 -8.66 -19.17
C LEU A 581 -20.41 -8.97 -19.39
N VAL A 582 -21.24 -7.94 -19.53
CA VAL A 582 -22.68 -8.06 -19.83
C VAL A 582 -22.90 -8.86 -21.11
N SER A 583 -22.04 -8.69 -22.11
CA SER A 583 -22.10 -9.43 -23.38
C SER A 583 -21.96 -10.95 -23.25
N LYS A 584 -21.33 -11.42 -22.16
CA LYS A 584 -21.17 -12.86 -21.84
C LYS A 584 -22.33 -13.44 -21.04
N VAL A 585 -23.28 -12.59 -20.60
CA VAL A 585 -24.36 -12.97 -19.70
C VAL A 585 -25.71 -12.77 -20.38
N PRO A 586 -26.28 -13.79 -21.00
CA PRO A 586 -27.56 -13.67 -21.70
C PRO A 586 -28.73 -13.36 -20.73
N VAL A 587 -28.66 -13.87 -19.52
CA VAL A 587 -29.66 -13.62 -18.45
C VAL A 587 -28.94 -13.69 -17.08
N LEU A 588 -29.07 -12.64 -16.30
CA LEU A 588 -28.59 -12.60 -14.91
C LEU A 588 -29.70 -13.10 -13.98
N THR A 589 -29.44 -14.12 -13.17
CA THR A 589 -30.39 -14.56 -12.15
C THR A 589 -30.03 -13.92 -10.81
N LEU A 590 -31.00 -13.21 -10.22
CA LEU A 590 -30.90 -12.60 -8.90
C LEU A 590 -31.85 -13.32 -7.94
N THR A 591 -31.31 -13.81 -6.82
CA THR A 591 -32.12 -14.43 -5.76
C THR A 591 -32.55 -13.37 -4.76
N ILE A 592 -33.85 -13.21 -4.58
CA ILE A 592 -34.44 -12.25 -3.64
C ILE A 592 -34.85 -13.00 -2.38
N LYS A 593 -34.47 -12.48 -1.22
CA LYS A 593 -34.95 -12.98 0.07
C LYS A 593 -36.46 -12.81 0.19
N GLU A 594 -37.20 -13.90 0.42
CA GLU A 594 -38.64 -13.89 0.68
C GLU A 594 -38.91 -14.15 2.18
N ALA A 595 -39.97 -13.56 2.68
CA ALA A 595 -40.43 -13.86 4.04
C ALA A 595 -40.87 -15.32 4.15
N LYS A 596 -40.53 -16.00 5.25
CA LYS A 596 -41.07 -17.34 5.52
C LYS A 596 -42.58 -17.24 5.69
N LYS A 597 -43.32 -18.04 4.93
CA LYS A 597 -44.77 -18.20 5.18
C LYS A 597 -44.94 -18.89 6.53
N GLU A 598 -45.51 -18.19 7.49
CA GLU A 598 -46.01 -18.83 8.69
C GLU A 598 -47.18 -19.74 8.29
N THR A 599 -47.03 -21.03 8.48
CA THR A 599 -48.14 -21.98 8.43
C THR A 599 -49.01 -21.72 9.67
N ILE A 600 -50.10 -20.99 9.48
CA ILE A 600 -51.15 -20.90 10.47
C ILE A 600 -51.73 -22.33 10.60
N ILE A 601 -51.36 -23.03 11.65
CA ILE A 601 -52.00 -24.27 12.04
C ILE A 601 -53.34 -23.84 12.64
N ASP A 602 -54.41 -23.93 11.84
CA ASP A 602 -55.79 -23.74 12.31
C ASP A 602 -56.18 -24.97 13.14
N ASN A 603 -56.06 -24.82 14.47
CA ASN A 603 -56.55 -25.77 15.44
C ASN A 603 -57.98 -25.37 15.84
N SER A 604 -58.95 -25.56 14.95
CA SER A 604 -60.36 -25.54 15.33
C SER A 604 -61.03 -26.80 14.83
N ASN A 605 -60.89 -27.89 15.61
CA ASN A 605 -61.87 -28.99 15.63
C ASN A 605 -62.63 -28.90 16.93
N LYS A 606 -63.91 -28.53 16.85
CA LYS A 606 -65.01 -29.18 17.59
C LYS A 606 -66.37 -28.72 17.04
N GLU A 607 -67.04 -29.72 16.46
CA GLU A 607 -68.47 -30.07 16.50
C GLU A 607 -69.48 -28.99 16.94
N ASP A 608 -70.44 -28.61 16.09
CA ASP A 608 -71.76 -29.18 16.23
C ASP A 608 -72.69 -28.91 15.02
N LYS A 609 -73.56 -29.86 14.80
CA LYS A 609 -74.61 -30.00 13.78
C LYS A 609 -75.67 -28.91 13.92
N THR A 610 -76.27 -28.48 12.85
CA THR A 610 -77.64 -28.74 12.39
C THR A 610 -78.08 -27.74 11.32
N GLU A 611 -78.52 -28.30 10.23
CA GLU A 611 -79.71 -28.05 9.39
C GLU A 611 -80.21 -26.59 9.16
N ASP A 612 -80.34 -26.29 7.97
CA ASP A 612 -81.45 -26.20 7.04
C ASP A 612 -81.58 -24.90 6.24
N LYS A 613 -81.71 -25.12 4.94
CA LYS A 613 -82.62 -24.54 3.94
C LYS A 613 -82.42 -23.09 3.45
N LYS A 614 -82.16 -23.07 2.12
CA LYS A 614 -82.94 -22.39 1.04
C LYS A 614 -83.05 -20.86 1.11
N ASP A 615 -82.80 -20.19 0.11
CA ASP A 615 -83.26 -19.98 -1.25
C ASP A 615 -82.75 -18.66 -1.81
N ASP A 616 -82.47 -18.75 -3.06
CA ASP A 616 -82.89 -17.89 -4.16
C ASP A 616 -82.48 -16.41 -4.32
N LYS A 617 -81.85 -16.27 -5.50
CA LYS A 617 -82.13 -15.27 -6.57
C LYS A 617 -81.53 -13.90 -6.47
N LYS A 618 -80.77 -13.75 -7.52
CA LYS A 618 -80.95 -12.80 -8.67
C LYS A 618 -80.48 -11.37 -8.54
N ASP A 619 -79.64 -11.12 -9.44
CA ASP A 619 -79.71 -10.15 -10.55
C ASP A 619 -79.19 -8.73 -10.36
N ASN A 620 -78.39 -8.48 -11.34
CA ASN A 620 -78.34 -7.32 -12.23
C ASN A 620 -77.45 -6.11 -11.88
N ASN A 621 -76.47 -6.03 -12.72
CA ASN A 621 -76.29 -4.93 -13.70
C ASN A 621 -76.35 -3.49 -13.20
N THR A 622 -75.31 -2.75 -13.42
CA THR A 622 -75.29 -1.68 -14.45
C THR A 622 -73.96 -0.94 -14.42
N LYS A 623 -73.27 -0.97 -15.51
CA LYS A 623 -72.68 0.09 -16.35
C LYS A 623 -72.83 1.53 -15.85
N ASN A 624 -71.78 2.29 -15.90
CA ASN A 624 -71.51 3.42 -16.83
C ASN A 624 -70.30 4.17 -16.31
N ASP A 625 -69.25 4.27 -17.15
CA ASP A 625 -68.95 5.34 -18.08
C ASP A 625 -68.91 6.75 -17.47
N THR A 626 -67.77 7.41 -17.51
CA THR A 626 -67.42 8.48 -18.42
C THR A 626 -66.24 9.34 -17.88
N LYS A 627 -65.23 9.45 -18.73
CA LYS A 627 -64.57 10.62 -19.29
C LYS A 627 -63.79 11.63 -18.40
N GLU A 628 -62.54 11.73 -18.83
CA GLU A 628 -61.82 12.94 -19.30
C GLU A 628 -61.77 14.15 -18.38
N ASN A 629 -60.56 14.59 -18.07
CA ASN A 629 -60.00 15.80 -18.72
C ASN A 629 -58.52 16.04 -18.37
N ASP A 630 -57.82 16.33 -19.42
CA ASP A 630 -56.52 16.96 -19.54
C ASP A 630 -56.36 18.21 -18.66
N LYS A 631 -55.12 18.44 -18.21
CA LYS A 631 -54.43 19.69 -18.47
C LYS A 631 -52.93 19.63 -18.20
N ASN A 632 -52.22 19.82 -19.28
CA ASN A 632 -50.86 20.33 -19.39
C ASN A 632 -50.55 21.48 -18.41
N THR A 633 -49.35 21.48 -17.88
CA THR A 633 -48.56 22.73 -17.79
C THR A 633 -47.07 22.40 -17.77
N THR A 634 -46.41 22.70 -18.86
CA THR A 634 -44.98 22.98 -19.02
C THR A 634 -44.60 24.21 -18.22
N VAL A 635 -43.45 24.22 -17.57
CA VAL A 635 -42.57 25.38 -17.47
C VAL A 635 -41.11 24.91 -17.38
N GLU A 636 -40.33 25.61 -18.18
CA GLU A 636 -38.93 25.56 -18.50
C GLU A 636 -37.96 25.90 -17.36
N GLU A 637 -36.76 25.43 -17.52
CA GLU A 637 -35.42 26.03 -17.33
C GLU A 637 -35.22 27.16 -16.31
N GLU A 638 -34.27 26.90 -15.40
CA GLU A 638 -33.01 27.67 -15.24
C GLU A 638 -31.96 26.76 -14.56
#